data_08dc22571279e62e117ee8fcfbad76b3
#
_entry.id   08dc22571279e62e117ee8fcfbad76b3
#
_cell.length_a   1.000
_cell.length_b   1.000
_cell.length_c   1.000
_cell.angle_alpha   90.00
_cell.angle_beta   90.00
_cell.angle_gamma   90.00
#
_symmetry.space_group_name_H-M   'P 1'
#
loop_
_entity.id
_entity.type
_entity.pdbx_description
1 polymer ?
#
loop_
_entity_poly.entity_id
_entity_poly.type
_entity_poly.pdbx_seq_one_letter_code
_entity_poly.pdbx_strand_id
1 'polypeptide(L)'
;MSSRHSGSPGRAAAVIARVRALIRNERVLSPLLALGIGLLLIVVFQHLSESVDYRSVIRELRHMSVGEWGASLAATALSYLALVARDAVGLRYVAAKVPRVALWIGAIAGSALGNATGFGALTGGAVRARVYGVSGVTPAQIGRMTVFTSGTLALAMVLMTAVGMVCVPEALAAMLHVAPGVLTWGGAALLVILAAIVAMCGSTARPVVTRFKWLSFDVPARRDLVAQVVYAILDVVAAGLTLWVLLPAAPVGFPTFITVYAAALLLGMIGHTPGGIGVFEAAMVFTLGREVPPHAMVAALIAYRAIYFGVPLVLSAGLLAGFEGRALRRRLVTRQAVRVSQLAPVFLSLVTFAVGSMLVISSATPAFWHRIAILRHLVPLWVLEGSQVICSVLGVALLFVARGLLRRLDGAWWMTFALTLASLALSLAKGLAFVEAGVLGTLLVLLLVSRRRFNRHSSLLAERFTVSWFVSVAMVLMLAVWVLFFAFRDVPYTRELWSHFSFDARAPRALRATLAAGVFVALFALWQLLRPAPGRFVKPAAQDLSDAERIIRAQECSDAGLALMGDKSFLFSESRQAFLMYAKYGRTWAALHDPVGPREEWPALIGKFIALAHAHSGRAAFYQVRANALPLYLDAGLTLMKLGEEAHIALDQFDLKGSNRSHLRYALRRGDKDALTVEVIAPPDVPATLPALRDISDGWLDSRDAREKSFSVAAFHDGYLATQSVMLVRQADKPIAFVTFMTTDLNTEATVGVMRHLPDASPYAMEYLFTQLALHLKEAGFRKLSLGIAPFSGMGAAKMPSPWHRVGLMVWRFGGRFYNFRGLRAFKSKFEPHWEPRYLAASGSVGVFVTLADLSLLAGGRRS
;
A
#
# COMPACT_ATOMS: atom_id res chain seq x y z
N MET A 1 4.52 30.44 51.32
CA MET A 1 4.33 28.99 51.53
C MET A 1 3.12 28.54 50.75
N SER A 2 3.31 27.94 49.59
CA SER A 2 2.32 27.06 48.94
C SER A 2 3.06 26.18 47.96
N SER A 3 3.31 24.96 48.39
CA SER A 3 3.93 23.89 47.60
C SER A 3 2.96 23.37 46.57
N ARG A 4 3.29 23.50 45.26
CA ARG A 4 2.59 22.77 44.17
C ARG A 4 3.16 21.37 44.07
N HIS A 5 2.37 20.38 44.45
CA HIS A 5 2.64 18.96 44.15
C HIS A 5 2.53 18.74 42.65
N SER A 6 3.64 18.38 41.99
CA SER A 6 3.70 17.81 40.66
C SER A 6 3.43 16.31 40.80
N GLY A 7 2.19 15.89 40.55
CA GLY A 7 1.83 14.49 40.46
C GLY A 7 2.42 13.89 39.16
N SER A 8 3.27 12.89 39.30
CA SER A 8 3.71 12.06 38.17
C SER A 8 2.52 11.36 37.52
N PRO A 9 2.41 11.31 36.17
CA PRO A 9 1.32 10.60 35.52
C PRO A 9 1.38 9.13 35.89
N GLY A 10 0.30 8.62 36.48
CA GLY A 10 0.22 7.25 36.97
C GLY A 10 0.57 6.21 35.91
N ARG A 11 1.17 5.08 36.34
CA ARG A 11 1.55 3.94 35.48
C ARG A 11 0.48 3.53 34.46
N ALA A 12 -0.81 3.69 34.80
CA ALA A 12 -1.93 3.44 33.91
C ALA A 12 -1.98 4.40 32.69
N ALA A 13 -1.68 5.69 32.88
CA ALA A 13 -1.65 6.65 31.77
C ALA A 13 -0.48 6.38 30.81
N ALA A 14 0.66 5.93 31.34
CA ALA A 14 1.81 5.55 30.51
C ALA A 14 1.55 4.26 29.73
N VAL A 15 0.83 3.28 30.29
CA VAL A 15 0.39 2.05 29.61
C VAL A 15 -0.62 2.38 28.52
N ILE A 16 -1.60 3.21 28.80
CA ILE A 16 -2.61 3.64 27.80
C ILE A 16 -1.96 4.42 26.66
N ALA A 17 -0.97 5.28 26.94
CA ALA A 17 -0.22 5.99 25.91
C ALA A 17 0.63 5.03 25.04
N ARG A 18 1.25 4.01 25.64
CA ARG A 18 2.00 2.95 24.90
C ARG A 18 1.06 2.08 24.07
N VAL A 19 -0.08 1.68 24.59
CA VAL A 19 -1.10 0.93 23.85
C VAL A 19 -1.66 1.75 22.69
N ARG A 20 -1.96 3.05 22.90
CA ARG A 20 -2.34 3.95 21.81
C ARG A 20 -1.26 4.13 20.75
N ALA A 21 0.01 4.18 21.13
CA ALA A 21 1.13 4.27 20.20
C ALA A 21 1.31 2.97 19.39
N LEU A 22 1.10 1.79 20.01
CA LEU A 22 1.08 0.48 19.36
C LEU A 22 -0.08 0.33 18.36
N ILE A 23 -1.28 0.76 18.73
CA ILE A 23 -2.49 0.75 17.89
C ILE A 23 -2.35 1.69 16.68
N ARG A 24 -1.58 2.77 16.82
CA ARG A 24 -1.29 3.73 15.72
C ARG A 24 -0.24 3.25 14.73
N ASN A 25 0.49 2.18 15.05
CA ASN A 25 1.54 1.66 14.18
C ASN A 25 0.96 0.55 13.28
N GLU A 26 0.54 0.89 12.07
CA GLU A 26 -0.01 -0.05 11.07
C GLU A 26 0.91 -1.25 10.78
N ARG A 27 2.21 -1.11 11.02
CA ARG A 27 3.20 -2.20 10.83
C ARG A 27 3.13 -3.28 11.93
N VAL A 28 2.58 -2.95 13.10
CA VAL A 28 2.44 -3.87 14.24
C VAL A 28 0.99 -4.32 14.38
N LEU A 29 0.03 -3.45 14.11
CA LEU A 29 -1.40 -3.74 14.23
C LEU A 29 -1.87 -4.81 13.24
N SER A 30 -1.44 -4.74 11.98
CA SER A 30 -1.83 -5.69 10.94
C SER A 30 -1.38 -7.15 11.25
N PRO A 31 -0.13 -7.43 11.62
CA PRO A 31 0.28 -8.78 12.02
C PRO A 31 -0.34 -9.24 13.35
N LEU A 32 -0.58 -8.34 14.31
CA LEU A 32 -1.25 -8.69 15.57
C LEU A 32 -2.72 -9.04 15.36
N LEU A 33 -3.44 -8.29 14.51
CA LEU A 33 -4.81 -8.62 14.12
C LEU A 33 -4.86 -9.97 13.37
N ALA A 34 -3.95 -10.21 12.43
CA ALA A 34 -3.87 -11.47 11.70
C ALA A 34 -3.57 -12.65 12.66
N LEU A 35 -2.70 -12.46 13.64
CA LEU A 35 -2.38 -13.45 14.64
C LEU A 35 -3.55 -13.70 15.60
N GLY A 36 -4.25 -12.62 16.02
CA GLY A 36 -5.46 -12.71 16.86
C GLY A 36 -6.60 -13.44 16.14
N ILE A 37 -6.81 -13.16 14.87
CA ILE A 37 -7.79 -13.86 14.02
C ILE A 37 -7.39 -15.34 13.87
N GLY A 38 -6.10 -15.64 13.63
CA GLY A 38 -5.60 -17.00 13.53
C GLY A 38 -5.81 -17.77 14.82
N LEU A 39 -5.53 -17.16 15.97
CA LEU A 39 -5.77 -17.78 17.29
C LEU A 39 -7.26 -18.01 17.56
N LEU A 40 -8.11 -17.02 17.24
CA LEU A 40 -9.56 -17.15 17.33
C LEU A 40 -10.08 -18.30 16.45
N LEU A 41 -9.58 -18.39 15.22
CA LEU A 41 -9.91 -19.52 14.32
C LEU A 41 -9.52 -20.86 14.93
N ILE A 42 -8.32 -20.98 15.51
CA ILE A 42 -7.86 -22.19 16.17
C ILE A 42 -8.79 -22.56 17.33
N VAL A 43 -9.14 -21.61 18.19
CA VAL A 43 -10.03 -21.85 19.34
C VAL A 43 -11.42 -22.29 18.89
N VAL A 44 -12.01 -21.61 17.90
CA VAL A 44 -13.32 -21.97 17.33
C VAL A 44 -13.27 -23.35 16.68
N PHE A 45 -12.24 -23.60 15.88
CA PHE A 45 -12.07 -24.90 15.24
C PHE A 45 -11.73 -26.03 16.22
N GLN A 46 -11.02 -25.76 17.31
CA GLN A 46 -10.74 -26.75 18.35
C GLN A 46 -12.03 -27.16 19.07
N HIS A 47 -12.89 -26.20 19.39
CA HIS A 47 -14.20 -26.50 19.99
C HIS A 47 -15.14 -27.28 19.05
N LEU A 48 -15.10 -26.95 17.73
CA LEU A 48 -15.81 -27.69 16.68
C LEU A 48 -15.23 -29.10 16.46
N SER A 49 -13.93 -29.30 16.63
CA SER A 49 -13.28 -30.61 16.40
C SER A 49 -13.67 -31.67 17.42
N GLU A 50 -14.15 -31.29 18.60
CA GLU A 50 -14.65 -32.22 19.60
C GLU A 50 -15.98 -32.84 19.17
N SER A 51 -16.81 -32.11 18.42
CA SER A 51 -18.17 -32.53 18.03
C SER A 51 -18.31 -32.96 16.57
N VAL A 52 -17.27 -32.78 15.74
CA VAL A 52 -17.32 -33.03 14.30
C VAL A 52 -16.27 -34.05 13.87
N ASP A 53 -16.69 -35.04 13.09
CA ASP A 53 -15.79 -35.99 12.45
C ASP A 53 -15.51 -35.60 10.99
N TYR A 54 -14.22 -35.57 10.60
CA TYR A 54 -13.78 -35.24 9.24
C TYR A 54 -14.43 -36.12 8.17
N ARG A 55 -14.57 -37.47 8.46
CA ARG A 55 -15.16 -38.41 7.51
C ARG A 55 -16.64 -38.11 7.25
N SER A 56 -17.33 -37.66 8.28
CA SER A 56 -18.76 -37.30 8.19
C SER A 56 -18.93 -36.01 7.38
N VAL A 57 -18.08 -35.00 7.57
CA VAL A 57 -18.09 -33.76 6.74
C VAL A 57 -17.87 -34.08 5.26
N ILE A 58 -16.87 -34.93 4.95
CA ILE A 58 -16.61 -35.32 3.56
C ILE A 58 -17.73 -36.17 2.98
N ARG A 59 -18.37 -36.98 3.78
CA ARG A 59 -19.53 -37.77 3.37
C ARG A 59 -20.68 -36.84 2.98
N GLU A 60 -21.02 -35.88 3.80
CA GLU A 60 -22.06 -34.89 3.51
C GLU A 60 -21.78 -34.11 2.22
N LEU A 61 -20.54 -33.59 2.05
CA LEU A 61 -20.15 -32.90 0.81
C LEU A 61 -20.32 -33.76 -0.44
N ARG A 62 -20.18 -35.07 -0.33
CA ARG A 62 -20.40 -36.01 -1.45
C ARG A 62 -21.85 -36.37 -1.69
N HIS A 63 -22.66 -36.37 -0.65
CA HIS A 63 -24.08 -36.67 -0.75
C HIS A 63 -24.87 -35.48 -1.34
N MET A 64 -24.29 -34.28 -1.34
CA MET A 64 -24.90 -33.11 -2.01
C MET A 64 -25.13 -33.42 -3.49
N SER A 65 -26.38 -33.35 -3.88
CA SER A 65 -26.85 -33.63 -5.25
C SER A 65 -26.41 -32.51 -6.24
N VAL A 66 -26.33 -32.84 -7.51
CA VAL A 66 -26.07 -31.85 -8.58
C VAL A 66 -27.13 -30.76 -8.56
N GLY A 67 -28.38 -31.10 -8.18
CA GLY A 67 -29.48 -30.14 -8.02
C GLY A 67 -29.23 -29.11 -6.94
N GLU A 68 -28.69 -29.49 -5.77
CA GLU A 68 -28.34 -28.58 -4.66
C GLU A 68 -27.17 -27.66 -5.05
N TRP A 69 -26.16 -28.20 -5.71
CA TRP A 69 -25.06 -27.37 -6.25
C TRP A 69 -25.57 -26.36 -7.29
N GLY A 70 -26.47 -26.80 -8.20
CA GLY A 70 -27.07 -25.93 -9.22
C GLY A 70 -27.95 -24.86 -8.61
N ALA A 71 -28.81 -25.19 -7.65
CA ALA A 71 -29.69 -24.24 -6.96
C ALA A 71 -28.87 -23.23 -6.12
N SER A 72 -27.83 -23.67 -5.44
CA SER A 72 -26.90 -22.79 -4.71
C SER A 72 -26.17 -21.81 -5.65
N LEU A 73 -25.72 -22.29 -6.81
CA LEU A 73 -25.11 -21.43 -7.84
C LEU A 73 -26.10 -20.42 -8.41
N ALA A 74 -27.35 -20.82 -8.66
CA ALA A 74 -28.41 -19.92 -9.13
C ALA A 74 -28.76 -18.85 -8.08
N ALA A 75 -28.85 -19.23 -6.82
CA ALA A 75 -29.03 -18.30 -5.70
C ALA A 75 -27.86 -17.30 -5.59
N THR A 76 -26.61 -17.77 -5.74
CA THR A 76 -25.43 -16.89 -5.82
C THR A 76 -25.53 -15.91 -7.00
N ALA A 77 -25.95 -16.38 -8.18
CA ALA A 77 -26.13 -15.51 -9.34
C ALA A 77 -27.21 -14.44 -9.07
N LEU A 78 -28.31 -14.80 -8.41
CA LEU A 78 -29.36 -13.85 -8.01
C LEU A 78 -28.84 -12.79 -7.02
N SER A 79 -28.02 -13.17 -6.02
CA SER A 79 -27.35 -12.24 -5.12
C SER A 79 -26.46 -11.25 -5.90
N TYR A 80 -25.65 -11.75 -6.84
CA TYR A 80 -24.79 -10.89 -7.64
C TYR A 80 -25.56 -9.98 -8.61
N LEU A 81 -26.75 -10.39 -9.10
CA LEU A 81 -27.67 -9.52 -9.82
C LEU A 81 -28.18 -8.38 -8.93
N ALA A 82 -28.55 -8.68 -7.70
CA ALA A 82 -28.94 -7.68 -6.71
C ALA A 82 -27.80 -6.70 -6.41
N LEU A 83 -26.54 -7.18 -6.30
CA LEU A 83 -25.36 -6.34 -6.14
C LEU A 83 -25.13 -5.39 -7.33
N VAL A 84 -25.38 -5.84 -8.56
CA VAL A 84 -25.32 -4.97 -9.75
C VAL A 84 -26.41 -3.89 -9.69
N ALA A 85 -27.63 -4.26 -9.28
CA ALA A 85 -28.73 -3.30 -9.11
C ALA A 85 -28.42 -2.27 -8.01
N ARG A 86 -27.81 -2.69 -6.90
CA ARG A 86 -27.34 -1.81 -5.82
C ARG A 86 -26.31 -0.81 -6.32
N ASP A 87 -25.34 -1.25 -7.13
CA ASP A 87 -24.35 -0.35 -7.72
C ASP A 87 -25.01 0.65 -8.69
N ALA A 88 -26.03 0.24 -9.46
CA ALA A 88 -26.78 1.13 -10.35
C ALA A 88 -27.53 2.23 -9.55
N VAL A 89 -28.14 1.88 -8.41
CA VAL A 89 -28.76 2.87 -7.49
C VAL A 89 -27.69 3.77 -6.87
N GLY A 90 -26.56 3.22 -6.45
CA GLY A 90 -25.44 3.98 -5.90
C GLY A 90 -24.86 4.99 -6.89
N LEU A 91 -24.73 4.64 -8.17
CA LEU A 91 -24.31 5.55 -9.24
C LEU A 91 -25.35 6.66 -9.47
N ARG A 92 -26.65 6.34 -9.42
CA ARG A 92 -27.71 7.32 -9.51
C ARG A 92 -27.69 8.32 -8.36
N TYR A 93 -27.46 7.84 -7.12
CA TYR A 93 -27.32 8.68 -5.92
C TYR A 93 -26.17 9.71 -6.05
N VAL A 94 -25.07 9.35 -6.69
CA VAL A 94 -23.95 10.28 -6.95
C VAL A 94 -24.04 11.00 -8.29
N ALA A 95 -25.19 10.90 -8.99
CA ALA A 95 -25.45 11.51 -10.30
C ALA A 95 -24.40 11.15 -11.37
N ALA A 96 -23.88 9.92 -11.34
CA ALA A 96 -22.86 9.45 -12.27
C ALA A 96 -23.47 8.50 -13.31
N LYS A 97 -23.09 8.66 -14.59
CA LYS A 97 -23.48 7.77 -15.67
C LYS A 97 -22.31 6.90 -16.10
N VAL A 98 -22.53 5.58 -16.15
CA VAL A 98 -21.50 4.58 -16.50
C VAL A 98 -22.09 3.63 -17.58
N PRO A 99 -21.31 3.21 -18.59
CA PRO A 99 -21.76 2.21 -19.55
C PRO A 99 -22.17 0.91 -18.86
N ARG A 100 -23.21 0.23 -19.38
CA ARG A 100 -23.73 -1.02 -18.80
C ARG A 100 -22.63 -2.07 -18.55
N VAL A 101 -21.72 -2.26 -19.51
CA VAL A 101 -20.60 -3.22 -19.37
C VAL A 101 -19.68 -2.87 -18.19
N ALA A 102 -19.36 -1.59 -18.01
CA ALA A 102 -18.53 -1.15 -16.88
C ALA A 102 -19.28 -1.31 -15.54
N LEU A 103 -20.62 -1.06 -15.51
CA LEU A 103 -21.44 -1.31 -14.34
C LEU A 103 -21.36 -2.79 -13.90
N TRP A 104 -21.58 -3.73 -14.82
CA TRP A 104 -21.54 -5.16 -14.52
C TRP A 104 -20.15 -5.58 -14.01
N ILE A 105 -19.10 -5.20 -14.71
CA ILE A 105 -17.73 -5.55 -14.31
C ILE A 105 -17.36 -4.93 -12.97
N GLY A 106 -17.66 -3.65 -12.77
CA GLY A 106 -17.33 -2.94 -11.54
C GLY A 106 -18.08 -3.47 -10.32
N ALA A 107 -19.38 -3.79 -10.50
CA ALA A 107 -20.21 -4.34 -9.43
C ALA A 107 -19.78 -5.78 -9.07
N ILE A 108 -19.65 -6.68 -10.06
CA ILE A 108 -19.28 -8.08 -9.81
C ILE A 108 -17.85 -8.16 -9.23
N ALA A 109 -16.87 -7.54 -9.90
CA ALA A 109 -15.50 -7.59 -9.45
C ALA A 109 -15.27 -6.84 -8.12
N GLY A 110 -15.95 -5.70 -7.94
CA GLY A 110 -15.88 -4.94 -6.69
C GLY A 110 -16.45 -5.71 -5.51
N SER A 111 -17.58 -6.39 -5.71
CA SER A 111 -18.22 -7.20 -4.67
C SER A 111 -17.45 -8.50 -4.40
N ALA A 112 -17.02 -9.22 -5.44
CA ALA A 112 -16.23 -10.45 -5.27
C ALA A 112 -14.93 -10.20 -4.50
N LEU A 113 -14.19 -9.14 -4.84
CA LEU A 113 -12.96 -8.78 -4.12
C LEU A 113 -13.27 -8.27 -2.71
N GLY A 114 -14.30 -7.45 -2.57
CA GLY A 114 -14.73 -6.93 -1.28
C GLY A 114 -15.12 -8.02 -0.30
N ASN A 115 -15.92 -8.98 -0.75
CA ASN A 115 -16.35 -10.12 0.05
C ASN A 115 -15.16 -11.03 0.43
N ALA A 116 -14.24 -11.30 -0.52
CA ALA A 116 -13.09 -12.17 -0.27
C ALA A 116 -12.07 -11.56 0.71
N THR A 117 -11.92 -10.23 0.75
CA THR A 117 -10.87 -9.58 1.57
C THR A 117 -11.36 -9.06 2.93
N GLY A 118 -12.67 -9.04 3.17
CA GLY A 118 -13.29 -8.55 4.43
C GLY A 118 -13.28 -7.03 4.62
N PHE A 119 -12.46 -6.29 3.88
CA PHE A 119 -12.48 -4.82 3.83
C PHE A 119 -13.30 -4.33 2.64
N GLY A 120 -14.52 -4.86 2.49
CA GLY A 120 -15.36 -4.67 1.29
C GLY A 120 -15.54 -3.23 0.84
N ALA A 121 -15.69 -2.29 1.79
CA ALA A 121 -15.79 -0.87 1.48
C ALA A 121 -14.51 -0.30 0.84
N LEU A 122 -13.33 -0.69 1.31
CA LEU A 122 -12.04 -0.20 0.81
C LEU A 122 -11.62 -0.91 -0.48
N THR A 123 -11.61 -2.24 -0.46
CA THR A 123 -11.11 -3.04 -1.59
C THR A 123 -12.09 -3.06 -2.74
N GLY A 124 -13.39 -3.27 -2.48
CA GLY A 124 -14.45 -3.16 -3.46
C GLY A 124 -14.60 -1.74 -4.00
N GLY A 125 -14.47 -0.72 -3.13
CA GLY A 125 -14.43 0.69 -3.52
C GLY A 125 -13.26 1.02 -4.44
N ALA A 126 -12.07 0.47 -4.19
CA ALA A 126 -10.91 0.65 -5.05
C ALA A 126 -11.10 0.04 -6.46
N VAL A 127 -11.75 -1.13 -6.55
CA VAL A 127 -12.13 -1.74 -7.84
C VAL A 127 -13.12 -0.85 -8.59
N ARG A 128 -14.19 -0.40 -7.92
CA ARG A 128 -15.19 0.51 -8.49
C ARG A 128 -14.57 1.83 -8.94
N ALA A 129 -13.68 2.43 -8.12
CA ALA A 129 -12.97 3.65 -8.48
C ALA A 129 -12.16 3.48 -9.77
N ARG A 130 -11.62 2.30 -9.98
CA ARG A 130 -10.81 2.01 -11.15
C ARG A 130 -11.64 1.73 -12.39
N VAL A 131 -12.73 0.97 -12.26
CA VAL A 131 -13.63 0.63 -13.38
C VAL A 131 -14.51 1.80 -13.76
N TYR A 132 -15.17 2.45 -12.80
CA TYR A 132 -16.07 3.58 -13.05
C TYR A 132 -15.32 4.89 -13.32
N GLY A 133 -14.12 5.05 -12.80
CA GLY A 133 -13.26 6.21 -13.05
C GLY A 133 -12.89 6.39 -14.52
N VAL A 134 -12.86 5.30 -15.32
CA VAL A 134 -12.71 5.37 -16.79
C VAL A 134 -13.87 6.15 -17.45
N SER A 135 -15.06 6.11 -16.85
CA SER A 135 -16.25 6.84 -17.30
C SER A 135 -16.38 8.23 -16.66
N GLY A 136 -15.34 8.75 -16.01
CA GLY A 136 -15.31 10.08 -15.43
C GLY A 136 -15.84 10.18 -14.00
N VAL A 137 -16.16 9.07 -13.32
CA VAL A 137 -16.62 9.07 -11.93
C VAL A 137 -15.43 9.40 -11.02
N THR A 138 -15.57 10.44 -10.20
CA THR A 138 -14.50 10.91 -9.32
C THR A 138 -14.30 10.01 -8.09
N PRO A 139 -13.10 9.97 -7.49
CA PRO A 139 -12.86 9.22 -6.25
C PRO A 139 -13.79 9.63 -5.08
N ALA A 140 -14.16 10.92 -5.02
CA ALA A 140 -15.10 11.42 -4.01
C ALA A 140 -16.52 10.86 -4.20
N GLN A 141 -17.00 10.76 -5.45
CA GLN A 141 -18.27 10.12 -5.79
C GLN A 141 -18.25 8.63 -5.42
N ILE A 142 -17.16 7.91 -5.74
CA ILE A 142 -17.01 6.50 -5.35
C ILE A 142 -17.01 6.34 -3.82
N GLY A 143 -16.33 7.22 -3.09
CA GLY A 143 -16.36 7.21 -1.63
C GLY A 143 -17.78 7.37 -1.08
N ARG A 144 -18.52 8.37 -1.57
CA ARG A 144 -19.94 8.59 -1.18
C ARG A 144 -20.84 7.40 -1.53
N MET A 145 -20.70 6.87 -2.75
CA MET A 145 -21.42 5.67 -3.19
C MET A 145 -21.10 4.47 -2.28
N THR A 146 -19.83 4.23 -1.95
CA THR A 146 -19.42 3.11 -1.11
C THR A 146 -19.99 3.22 0.29
N VAL A 147 -19.96 4.39 0.90
CA VAL A 147 -20.55 4.61 2.22
C VAL A 147 -22.08 4.41 2.18
N PHE A 148 -22.75 4.93 1.16
CA PHE A 148 -24.18 4.73 0.98
C PHE A 148 -24.57 3.25 0.82
N THR A 149 -23.86 2.52 -0.05
CA THR A 149 -24.13 1.08 -0.29
C THR A 149 -23.81 0.21 0.91
N SER A 150 -22.73 0.51 1.65
CA SER A 150 -22.36 -0.23 2.88
C SER A 150 -23.32 0.07 4.03
N GLY A 151 -23.70 1.34 4.21
CA GLY A 151 -24.64 1.74 5.26
C GLY A 151 -26.02 1.14 5.04
N THR A 152 -26.51 1.13 3.82
CA THR A 152 -27.82 0.51 3.47
C THR A 152 -27.80 -1.02 3.57
N LEU A 153 -26.65 -1.67 3.36
CA LEU A 153 -26.51 -3.11 3.64
C LEU A 153 -26.64 -3.40 5.14
N ALA A 154 -25.96 -2.63 5.99
CA ALA A 154 -26.10 -2.77 7.44
C ALA A 154 -27.54 -2.52 7.88
N LEU A 155 -28.18 -1.48 7.32
CA LEU A 155 -29.60 -1.17 7.60
C LEU A 155 -30.53 -2.33 7.20
N ALA A 156 -30.29 -2.96 6.04
CA ALA A 156 -31.07 -4.12 5.58
C ALA A 156 -30.90 -5.32 6.50
N MET A 157 -29.69 -5.61 6.96
CA MET A 157 -29.43 -6.71 7.90
C MET A 157 -30.10 -6.46 9.24
N VAL A 158 -30.01 -5.25 9.78
CA VAL A 158 -30.72 -4.86 11.00
C VAL A 158 -32.22 -4.97 10.84
N LEU A 159 -32.76 -4.52 9.69
CA LEU A 159 -34.19 -4.65 9.37
C LEU A 159 -34.65 -6.13 9.32
N MET A 160 -33.90 -6.97 8.62
CA MET A 160 -34.20 -8.42 8.54
C MET A 160 -34.16 -9.08 9.93
N THR A 161 -33.15 -8.74 10.72
CA THR A 161 -33.03 -9.26 12.10
C THR A 161 -34.22 -8.79 12.95
N ALA A 162 -34.58 -7.51 12.87
CA ALA A 162 -35.71 -6.94 13.61
C ALA A 162 -37.05 -7.56 13.22
N VAL A 163 -37.30 -7.76 11.90
CA VAL A 163 -38.50 -8.47 11.42
C VAL A 163 -38.53 -9.89 11.93
N GLY A 164 -37.43 -10.61 11.87
CA GLY A 164 -37.34 -11.98 12.39
C GLY A 164 -37.59 -12.08 13.90
N MET A 165 -37.09 -11.11 14.68
CA MET A 165 -37.33 -11.04 16.14
C MET A 165 -38.85 -10.86 16.47
N VAL A 166 -39.59 -10.22 15.56
CA VAL A 166 -41.06 -10.04 15.72
C VAL A 166 -41.83 -11.24 15.16
N CYS A 167 -41.43 -11.78 14.00
CA CYS A 167 -42.18 -12.81 13.29
C CYS A 167 -41.96 -14.24 13.82
N VAL A 168 -40.76 -14.54 14.36
CA VAL A 168 -40.37 -15.89 14.85
C VAL A 168 -39.72 -15.84 16.23
N PRO A 169 -40.36 -15.14 17.22
CA PRO A 169 -39.71 -14.90 18.52
C PRO A 169 -39.50 -16.19 19.31
N GLU A 170 -40.40 -17.14 19.24
CA GLU A 170 -40.33 -18.40 20.00
C GLU A 170 -39.13 -19.24 19.56
N ALA A 171 -38.94 -19.44 18.26
CA ALA A 171 -37.83 -20.21 17.72
C ALA A 171 -36.48 -19.56 18.07
N LEU A 172 -36.39 -18.19 17.96
CA LEU A 172 -35.17 -17.47 18.33
C LEU A 172 -34.94 -17.47 19.85
N ALA A 173 -36.00 -17.38 20.65
CA ALA A 173 -35.95 -17.43 22.11
C ALA A 173 -35.39 -18.78 22.61
N ALA A 174 -35.85 -19.90 22.04
CA ALA A 174 -35.33 -21.23 22.33
C ALA A 174 -33.83 -21.35 21.98
N MET A 175 -33.39 -20.79 20.85
CA MET A 175 -31.99 -20.80 20.42
C MET A 175 -31.07 -19.89 21.25
N LEU A 176 -31.53 -18.70 21.60
CA LEU A 176 -30.73 -17.69 22.29
C LEU A 176 -30.86 -17.72 23.82
N HIS A 177 -31.77 -18.56 24.37
CA HIS A 177 -32.08 -18.62 25.80
C HIS A 177 -32.54 -17.28 26.39
N VAL A 178 -33.32 -16.53 25.64
CA VAL A 178 -33.88 -15.21 25.99
C VAL A 178 -35.39 -15.28 25.98
N ALA A 179 -36.06 -14.55 26.84
CA ALA A 179 -37.52 -14.53 26.85
C ALA A 179 -38.11 -14.01 25.52
N PRO A 180 -39.13 -14.66 24.92
CA PRO A 180 -39.71 -14.27 23.64
C PRO A 180 -40.15 -12.81 23.60
N GLY A 181 -40.74 -12.31 24.70
CA GLY A 181 -41.17 -10.92 24.82
C GLY A 181 -40.05 -9.89 24.65
N VAL A 182 -38.86 -10.19 25.15
CA VAL A 182 -37.68 -9.30 24.98
C VAL A 182 -37.31 -9.18 23.50
N LEU A 183 -37.37 -10.29 22.75
CA LEU A 183 -37.11 -10.30 21.31
C LEU A 183 -38.19 -9.52 20.55
N THR A 184 -39.45 -9.75 20.83
CA THR A 184 -40.57 -9.05 20.16
C THR A 184 -40.53 -7.54 20.39
N TRP A 185 -40.40 -7.10 21.66
CA TRP A 185 -40.32 -5.68 21.96
C TRP A 185 -39.03 -5.03 21.45
N GLY A 186 -37.89 -5.72 21.54
CA GLY A 186 -36.62 -5.26 20.96
C GLY A 186 -36.68 -5.11 19.44
N GLY A 187 -37.28 -6.10 18.76
CA GLY A 187 -37.52 -6.06 17.32
C GLY A 187 -38.45 -4.91 16.93
N ALA A 188 -39.58 -4.75 17.64
CA ALA A 188 -40.52 -3.66 17.39
C ALA A 188 -39.88 -2.28 17.57
N ALA A 189 -39.07 -2.09 18.62
CA ALA A 189 -38.33 -0.85 18.85
C ALA A 189 -37.37 -0.54 17.70
N LEU A 190 -36.61 -1.55 17.22
CA LEU A 190 -35.74 -1.40 16.08
C LEU A 190 -36.51 -1.03 14.81
N LEU A 191 -37.66 -1.63 14.56
CA LEU A 191 -38.52 -1.32 13.40
C LEU A 191 -39.01 0.12 13.46
N VAL A 192 -39.38 0.63 14.63
CA VAL A 192 -39.79 2.02 14.79
C VAL A 192 -38.63 2.97 14.50
N ILE A 193 -37.45 2.68 15.01
CA ILE A 193 -36.23 3.47 14.72
C ILE A 193 -35.93 3.49 13.22
N LEU A 194 -36.00 2.33 12.55
CA LEU A 194 -35.78 2.22 11.12
C LEU A 194 -36.81 2.99 10.29
N ALA A 195 -38.08 2.90 10.69
CA ALA A 195 -39.17 3.66 10.06
C ALA A 195 -38.95 5.19 10.22
N ALA A 196 -38.52 5.64 11.40
CA ALA A 196 -38.18 7.04 11.64
C ALA A 196 -37.02 7.51 10.75
N ILE A 197 -35.97 6.70 10.57
CA ILE A 197 -34.84 7.01 9.67
C ILE A 197 -35.35 7.19 8.22
N VAL A 198 -36.20 6.29 7.74
CA VAL A 198 -36.79 6.40 6.39
C VAL A 198 -37.71 7.61 6.26
N ALA A 199 -38.51 7.93 7.32
CA ALA A 199 -39.39 9.08 7.34
C ALA A 199 -38.63 10.42 7.30
N MET A 200 -37.43 10.47 7.89
CA MET A 200 -36.57 11.66 7.85
C MET A 200 -36.00 11.94 6.44
N CYS A 201 -36.02 10.97 5.53
CA CYS A 201 -35.57 11.15 4.16
C CYS A 201 -36.65 11.83 3.32
N GLY A 202 -36.29 12.93 2.63
CA GLY A 202 -37.18 13.66 1.73
C GLY A 202 -37.31 13.04 0.35
N SER A 203 -38.10 13.68 -0.51
CA SER A 203 -38.25 13.30 -1.92
C SER A 203 -37.00 13.56 -2.76
N THR A 204 -36.17 14.52 -2.34
CA THR A 204 -34.91 14.89 -2.99
C THR A 204 -33.73 14.72 -2.02
N ALA A 205 -32.55 14.43 -2.56
CA ALA A 205 -31.34 14.38 -1.78
C ALA A 205 -30.99 15.77 -1.20
N ARG A 206 -30.63 15.82 0.07
CA ARG A 206 -30.28 17.06 0.77
C ARG A 206 -28.86 16.98 1.32
N PRO A 207 -28.04 18.05 1.18
CA PRO A 207 -26.71 18.07 1.77
C PRO A 207 -26.81 18.17 3.30
N VAL A 208 -26.15 17.27 4.01
CA VAL A 208 -25.95 17.37 5.46
C VAL A 208 -24.65 18.11 5.72
N VAL A 209 -24.76 19.31 6.29
CA VAL A 209 -23.60 20.05 6.79
C VAL A 209 -23.13 19.40 8.08
N THR A 210 -22.23 18.44 7.98
CA THR A 210 -21.59 17.84 9.14
C THR A 210 -20.54 18.78 9.73
N ARG A 211 -20.33 18.74 11.06
CA ARG A 211 -19.29 19.49 11.78
C ARG A 211 -17.88 19.23 11.29
N PHE A 212 -17.69 18.12 10.54
CA PHE A 212 -16.46 17.74 9.86
C PHE A 212 -16.55 18.09 8.37
N LYS A 213 -15.99 19.22 7.96
CA LYS A 213 -15.95 19.72 6.57
C LYS A 213 -15.39 18.75 5.51
N TRP A 214 -14.75 17.64 5.91
CA TRP A 214 -14.22 16.61 5.04
C TRP A 214 -15.17 15.44 4.78
N LEU A 215 -16.30 15.35 5.52
CA LEU A 215 -17.33 14.31 5.42
C LEU A 215 -18.66 14.96 5.03
N SER A 216 -18.80 15.37 3.77
CA SER A 216 -20.09 15.82 3.23
C SER A 216 -20.91 14.59 2.81
N PHE A 217 -21.97 14.28 3.56
CA PHE A 217 -22.98 13.31 3.14
C PHE A 217 -24.21 14.05 2.65
N ASP A 218 -24.76 13.59 1.53
CA ASP A 218 -26.09 13.98 1.11
C ASP A 218 -27.07 12.93 1.66
N VAL A 219 -28.13 13.36 2.36
CA VAL A 219 -29.23 12.45 2.71
C VAL A 219 -29.84 11.95 1.42
N PRO A 220 -29.90 10.62 1.20
CA PRO A 220 -30.44 10.08 -0.04
C PRO A 220 -31.93 10.40 -0.19
N ALA A 221 -32.39 10.54 -1.42
CA ALA A 221 -33.82 10.58 -1.69
C ALA A 221 -34.50 9.29 -1.20
N ARG A 222 -35.68 9.38 -0.62
CA ARG A 222 -36.45 8.22 -0.11
C ARG A 222 -36.52 7.09 -1.13
N ARG A 223 -36.78 7.40 -2.40
CA ARG A 223 -36.83 6.41 -3.49
C ARG A 223 -35.51 5.61 -3.61
N ASP A 224 -34.36 6.28 -3.56
CA ASP A 224 -33.05 5.63 -3.71
C ASP A 224 -32.69 4.84 -2.45
N LEU A 225 -33.05 5.35 -1.26
CA LEU A 225 -32.86 4.61 -0.01
C LEU A 225 -33.70 3.32 0.00
N VAL A 226 -35.01 3.40 -0.30
CA VAL A 226 -35.88 2.22 -0.33
C VAL A 226 -35.43 1.22 -1.38
N ALA A 227 -35.12 1.67 -2.61
CA ALA A 227 -34.63 0.79 -3.66
C ALA A 227 -33.31 0.08 -3.23
N GLN A 228 -32.41 0.81 -2.58
CA GLN A 228 -31.16 0.26 -2.12
C GLN A 228 -31.33 -0.78 -1.01
N VAL A 229 -32.25 -0.53 -0.06
CA VAL A 229 -32.59 -1.47 1.01
C VAL A 229 -33.27 -2.73 0.44
N VAL A 230 -34.21 -2.58 -0.50
CA VAL A 230 -34.88 -3.71 -1.16
C VAL A 230 -33.85 -4.60 -1.87
N TYR A 231 -32.96 -4.02 -2.68
CA TYR A 231 -31.91 -4.80 -3.33
C TYR A 231 -30.90 -5.38 -2.34
N ALA A 232 -30.64 -4.73 -1.20
CA ALA A 232 -29.79 -5.29 -0.15
C ALA A 232 -30.46 -6.48 0.56
N ILE A 233 -31.78 -6.42 0.80
CA ILE A 233 -32.54 -7.57 1.33
C ILE A 233 -32.52 -8.73 0.34
N LEU A 234 -32.79 -8.45 -0.96
CA LEU A 234 -32.73 -9.47 -2.00
C LEU A 234 -31.35 -10.14 -2.08
N ASP A 235 -30.27 -9.35 -1.98
CA ASP A 235 -28.89 -9.84 -1.93
C ASP A 235 -28.67 -10.78 -0.72
N VAL A 236 -29.04 -10.34 0.50
CA VAL A 236 -28.86 -11.13 1.74
C VAL A 236 -29.74 -12.38 1.73
N VAL A 237 -30.99 -12.29 1.25
CA VAL A 237 -31.90 -13.46 1.11
C VAL A 237 -31.32 -14.46 0.12
N ALA A 238 -30.86 -14.01 -1.05
CA ALA A 238 -30.26 -14.89 -2.06
C ALA A 238 -28.95 -15.51 -1.57
N ALA A 239 -28.11 -14.75 -0.87
CA ALA A 239 -26.88 -15.26 -0.25
C ALA A 239 -27.19 -16.27 0.88
N GLY A 240 -28.21 -16.02 1.68
CA GLY A 240 -28.71 -16.98 2.69
C GLY A 240 -29.29 -18.24 2.03
N LEU A 241 -30.04 -18.09 0.95
CA LEU A 241 -30.58 -19.22 0.18
C LEU A 241 -29.46 -20.08 -0.41
N THR A 242 -28.33 -19.48 -0.81
CA THR A 242 -27.13 -20.22 -1.26
C THR A 242 -26.66 -21.22 -0.20
N LEU A 243 -26.66 -20.82 1.07
CA LEU A 243 -26.26 -21.70 2.19
C LEU A 243 -27.41 -22.66 2.58
N TRP A 244 -28.65 -22.16 2.62
CA TRP A 244 -29.82 -22.95 3.06
C TRP A 244 -30.08 -24.17 2.21
N VAL A 245 -29.96 -24.06 0.89
CA VAL A 245 -30.11 -25.17 -0.07
C VAL A 245 -29.06 -26.27 0.14
N LEU A 246 -27.90 -25.94 0.68
CA LEU A 246 -26.81 -26.91 0.97
C LEU A 246 -26.97 -27.62 2.31
N LEU A 247 -27.93 -27.21 3.14
CA LEU A 247 -28.25 -27.92 4.38
C LEU A 247 -29.12 -29.14 4.09
N PRO A 248 -28.89 -30.24 4.81
CA PRO A 248 -29.78 -31.43 4.69
C PRO A 248 -31.19 -31.03 5.03
N ALA A 249 -32.21 -31.76 4.46
CA ALA A 249 -33.65 -31.46 4.51
C ALA A 249 -34.09 -30.87 5.85
N ALA A 250 -34.52 -29.60 5.78
CA ALA A 250 -34.34 -28.63 6.82
C ALA A 250 -35.14 -28.84 8.09
N PRO A 251 -34.50 -29.01 9.26
CA PRO A 251 -35.15 -28.92 10.54
C PRO A 251 -35.57 -27.52 10.92
N VAL A 252 -35.01 -26.48 10.25
CA VAL A 252 -35.25 -25.05 10.55
C VAL A 252 -35.97 -24.39 9.40
N GLY A 253 -37.13 -23.74 9.67
CA GLY A 253 -37.85 -22.97 8.68
C GLY A 253 -37.01 -21.80 8.10
N PHE A 254 -37.15 -21.54 6.81
CA PHE A 254 -36.39 -20.47 6.13
C PHE A 254 -36.48 -19.09 6.81
N PRO A 255 -37.62 -18.64 7.38
CA PRO A 255 -37.70 -17.35 8.09
C PRO A 255 -36.78 -17.28 9.32
N THR A 256 -36.68 -18.35 10.09
CA THR A 256 -35.78 -18.44 11.24
C THR A 256 -34.33 -18.49 10.78
N PHE A 257 -34.03 -19.33 9.80
CA PHE A 257 -32.70 -19.44 9.20
C PHE A 257 -32.18 -18.10 8.68
N ILE A 258 -32.98 -17.38 7.87
CA ILE A 258 -32.55 -16.12 7.25
C ILE A 258 -32.34 -14.99 8.29
N THR A 259 -33.08 -15.02 9.39
CA THR A 259 -32.90 -14.09 10.52
C THR A 259 -31.56 -14.34 11.21
N VAL A 260 -31.26 -15.60 11.51
CA VAL A 260 -29.95 -16.00 12.10
C VAL A 260 -28.81 -15.67 11.14
N TYR A 261 -29.00 -15.97 9.84
CA TYR A 261 -28.01 -15.66 8.81
C TYR A 261 -27.70 -14.17 8.73
N ALA A 262 -28.74 -13.31 8.69
CA ALA A 262 -28.56 -11.86 8.65
C ALA A 262 -27.86 -11.30 9.89
N ALA A 263 -28.20 -11.81 11.08
CA ALA A 263 -27.53 -11.46 12.32
C ALA A 263 -26.06 -11.93 12.35
N ALA A 264 -25.78 -13.17 11.94
CA ALA A 264 -24.43 -13.71 11.85
C ALA A 264 -23.56 -12.93 10.83
N LEU A 265 -24.14 -12.53 9.69
CA LEU A 265 -23.44 -11.73 8.70
C LEU A 265 -23.12 -10.32 9.23
N LEU A 266 -24.05 -9.70 9.97
CA LEU A 266 -23.85 -8.42 10.64
C LEU A 266 -22.73 -8.49 11.69
N LEU A 267 -22.70 -9.56 12.50
CA LEU A 267 -21.62 -9.80 13.47
C LEU A 267 -20.27 -9.98 12.76
N GLY A 268 -20.22 -10.73 11.66
CA GLY A 268 -19.02 -10.91 10.84
C GLY A 268 -18.51 -9.57 10.26
N MET A 269 -19.43 -8.69 9.86
CA MET A 269 -19.09 -7.35 9.35
C MET A 269 -18.54 -6.43 10.46
N ILE A 270 -19.11 -6.46 11.65
CA ILE A 270 -18.64 -5.73 12.84
C ILE A 270 -17.26 -6.25 13.28
N GLY A 271 -17.04 -7.57 13.20
CA GLY A 271 -15.77 -8.19 13.55
C GLY A 271 -14.59 -7.84 12.63
N HIS A 272 -14.83 -7.19 11.48
CA HIS A 272 -13.82 -6.81 10.48
C HIS A 272 -12.89 -7.96 10.06
N THR A 273 -13.35 -9.21 10.20
CA THR A 273 -12.56 -10.38 9.77
C THR A 273 -12.61 -10.53 8.25
N PRO A 274 -11.53 -10.99 7.59
CA PRO A 274 -11.53 -11.24 6.16
C PRO A 274 -12.65 -12.18 5.74
N GLY A 275 -13.61 -11.69 4.92
CA GLY A 275 -14.78 -12.47 4.50
C GLY A 275 -15.73 -12.90 5.62
N GLY A 276 -15.63 -12.30 6.83
CA GLY A 276 -16.39 -12.76 8.00
C GLY A 276 -15.93 -14.10 8.58
N ILE A 277 -14.78 -14.63 8.12
CA ILE A 277 -14.29 -15.96 8.50
C ILE A 277 -14.10 -16.05 10.02
N GLY A 278 -14.60 -17.13 10.59
CA GLY A 278 -14.56 -17.47 12.01
C GLY A 278 -15.77 -16.95 12.78
N VAL A 279 -16.09 -15.67 12.67
CA VAL A 279 -17.22 -15.05 13.40
C VAL A 279 -18.56 -15.48 12.84
N PHE A 280 -18.71 -15.48 11.52
CA PHE A 280 -19.92 -15.92 10.83
C PHE A 280 -20.18 -17.41 11.07
N GLU A 281 -19.18 -18.26 10.85
CA GLU A 281 -19.28 -19.71 11.06
C GLU A 281 -19.58 -20.06 12.50
N ALA A 282 -18.89 -19.41 13.46
CA ALA A 282 -19.14 -19.62 14.88
C ALA A 282 -20.58 -19.23 15.26
N ALA A 283 -21.08 -18.09 14.77
CA ALA A 283 -22.46 -17.66 15.02
C ALA A 283 -23.49 -18.65 14.45
N MET A 284 -23.27 -19.13 13.22
CA MET A 284 -24.17 -20.12 12.59
C MET A 284 -24.19 -21.45 13.34
N VAL A 285 -23.00 -21.99 13.68
CA VAL A 285 -22.90 -23.26 14.41
C VAL A 285 -23.41 -23.16 15.84
N PHE A 286 -23.13 -22.06 16.54
CA PHE A 286 -23.62 -21.84 17.89
C PHE A 286 -25.14 -21.73 17.93
N THR A 287 -25.76 -21.06 16.98
CA THR A 287 -27.20 -20.80 16.97
C THR A 287 -28.00 -21.99 16.43
N LEU A 288 -27.53 -22.62 15.33
CA LEU A 288 -28.26 -23.69 14.63
C LEU A 288 -27.72 -25.10 14.92
N GLY A 289 -26.61 -25.23 15.65
CA GLY A 289 -25.94 -26.53 15.86
C GLY A 289 -26.73 -27.54 16.68
N ARG A 290 -27.86 -27.15 17.32
CA ARG A 290 -28.81 -28.06 17.98
C ARG A 290 -29.80 -28.68 17.00
N GLU A 291 -30.14 -27.91 15.96
CA GLU A 291 -31.16 -28.28 14.96
C GLU A 291 -30.51 -28.97 13.75
N VAL A 292 -29.30 -28.57 13.40
CA VAL A 292 -28.51 -29.08 12.26
C VAL A 292 -27.29 -29.82 12.79
N PRO A 293 -27.03 -31.07 12.38
CA PRO A 293 -25.83 -31.79 12.80
C PRO A 293 -24.57 -30.98 12.48
N PRO A 294 -23.62 -30.84 13.42
CA PRO A 294 -22.44 -30.00 13.25
C PRO A 294 -21.61 -30.35 12.01
N HIS A 295 -21.48 -31.64 11.66
CA HIS A 295 -20.75 -32.06 10.45
C HIS A 295 -21.44 -31.62 9.15
N ALA A 296 -22.79 -31.63 9.12
CA ALA A 296 -23.55 -31.14 7.97
C ALA A 296 -23.47 -29.60 7.82
N MET A 297 -23.54 -28.89 8.95
CA MET A 297 -23.35 -27.44 8.96
C MET A 297 -21.97 -27.06 8.44
N VAL A 298 -20.90 -27.70 8.90
CA VAL A 298 -19.53 -27.43 8.43
C VAL A 298 -19.39 -27.77 6.96
N ALA A 299 -19.96 -28.88 6.48
CA ALA A 299 -19.95 -29.23 5.06
C ALA A 299 -20.65 -28.17 4.21
N ALA A 300 -21.84 -27.72 4.62
CA ALA A 300 -22.60 -26.69 3.93
C ALA A 300 -21.84 -25.34 3.92
N LEU A 301 -21.20 -24.95 5.02
CA LEU A 301 -20.39 -23.73 5.11
C LEU A 301 -19.16 -23.77 4.18
N ILE A 302 -18.48 -24.92 4.06
CA ILE A 302 -17.36 -25.10 3.12
C ILE A 302 -17.85 -24.96 1.67
N ALA A 303 -18.95 -25.63 1.30
CA ALA A 303 -19.53 -25.54 -0.02
C ALA A 303 -20.02 -24.13 -0.33
N TYR A 304 -20.68 -23.46 0.61
CA TYR A 304 -21.10 -22.06 0.52
C TYR A 304 -19.91 -21.13 0.23
N ARG A 305 -18.78 -21.30 0.96
CA ARG A 305 -17.57 -20.48 0.71
C ARG A 305 -17.03 -20.71 -0.69
N ALA A 306 -16.98 -21.94 -1.16
CA ALA A 306 -16.52 -22.25 -2.51
C ALA A 306 -17.42 -21.60 -3.58
N ILE A 307 -18.74 -21.67 -3.43
CA ILE A 307 -19.70 -21.16 -4.41
C ILE A 307 -19.82 -19.63 -4.32
N TYR A 308 -20.12 -19.08 -3.15
CA TYR A 308 -20.46 -17.67 -3.00
C TYR A 308 -19.25 -16.73 -3.10
N PHE A 309 -18.05 -17.18 -2.71
CA PHE A 309 -16.81 -16.38 -2.74
C PHE A 309 -15.86 -16.83 -3.86
N GLY A 310 -15.66 -18.16 -3.99
CA GLY A 310 -14.67 -18.71 -4.93
C GLY A 310 -15.10 -18.51 -6.39
N VAL A 311 -16.32 -18.94 -6.74
CA VAL A 311 -16.82 -18.86 -8.12
C VAL A 311 -16.86 -17.40 -8.65
N PRO A 312 -17.42 -16.41 -7.93
CA PRO A 312 -17.42 -15.03 -8.40
C PRO A 312 -16.02 -14.41 -8.48
N LEU A 313 -15.09 -14.81 -7.62
CA LEU A 313 -13.71 -14.32 -7.69
C LEU A 313 -13.02 -14.79 -8.97
N VAL A 314 -13.17 -16.06 -9.33
CA VAL A 314 -12.65 -16.66 -10.58
C VAL A 314 -13.31 -16.01 -11.80
N LEU A 315 -14.64 -15.87 -11.77
CA LEU A 315 -15.40 -15.22 -12.84
C LEU A 315 -14.96 -13.76 -13.04
N SER A 316 -14.74 -13.02 -11.94
CA SER A 316 -14.24 -11.65 -11.98
C SER A 316 -12.86 -11.54 -12.61
N ALA A 317 -11.97 -12.48 -12.30
CA ALA A 317 -10.65 -12.54 -12.92
C ALA A 317 -10.77 -12.73 -14.45
N GLY A 318 -11.65 -13.63 -14.90
CA GLY A 318 -11.94 -13.87 -16.32
C GLY A 318 -12.57 -12.67 -17.02
N LEU A 319 -13.58 -12.05 -16.41
CA LEU A 319 -14.28 -10.87 -16.94
C LEU A 319 -13.32 -9.68 -17.09
N LEU A 320 -12.49 -9.42 -16.10
CA LEU A 320 -11.48 -8.35 -16.16
C LEU A 320 -10.44 -8.62 -17.25
N ALA A 321 -9.93 -9.85 -17.33
CA ALA A 321 -8.98 -10.25 -18.36
C ALA A 321 -9.58 -10.11 -19.79
N GLY A 322 -10.83 -10.54 -19.99
CA GLY A 322 -11.55 -10.44 -21.27
C GLY A 322 -11.91 -9.00 -21.66
N PHE A 323 -12.34 -8.17 -20.70
CA PHE A 323 -12.64 -6.75 -20.92
C PHE A 323 -11.39 -5.99 -21.38
N GLU A 324 -10.30 -6.25 -20.72
CA GLU A 324 -9.02 -5.64 -21.04
C GLU A 324 -8.50 -6.09 -22.42
N GLY A 325 -8.70 -7.36 -22.79
CA GLY A 325 -8.34 -7.88 -24.11
C GLY A 325 -9.11 -7.19 -25.25
N ARG A 326 -10.42 -6.91 -25.07
CA ARG A 326 -11.24 -6.20 -26.06
C ARG A 326 -10.89 -4.72 -26.19
N ALA A 327 -10.58 -4.05 -25.08
CA ALA A 327 -10.16 -2.65 -25.08
C ALA A 327 -8.85 -2.45 -25.87
N LEU A 328 -7.94 -3.41 -25.79
CA LEU A 328 -6.67 -3.39 -26.53
C LEU A 328 -6.86 -3.59 -28.05
N ARG A 329 -7.80 -4.46 -28.45
CA ARG A 329 -8.12 -4.71 -29.88
C ARG A 329 -8.71 -3.47 -30.57
N ARG A 330 -9.44 -2.63 -29.86
CA ARG A 330 -10.09 -1.44 -30.43
C ARG A 330 -9.20 -0.22 -30.58
N ARG A 331 -7.88 -0.30 -30.30
CA ARG A 331 -6.92 0.82 -30.34
C ARG A 331 -7.40 2.14 -29.67
N LEU A 332 -8.40 2.05 -28.82
CA LEU A 332 -8.86 3.18 -28.00
C LEU A 332 -7.92 3.30 -26.79
N VAL A 333 -6.67 3.62 -27.07
CA VAL A 333 -5.67 3.94 -26.03
C VAL A 333 -5.90 5.37 -25.56
N THR A 334 -6.99 5.59 -24.83
CA THR A 334 -7.09 6.74 -23.96
C THR A 334 -6.27 6.45 -22.70
N ARG A 335 -5.56 7.44 -22.16
CA ARG A 335 -4.79 7.38 -20.90
C ARG A 335 -5.58 6.73 -19.73
N GLN A 336 -6.89 6.68 -19.82
CA GLN A 336 -7.82 6.08 -18.85
C GLN A 336 -7.88 4.54 -18.91
N ALA A 337 -7.76 3.93 -20.10
CA ALA A 337 -7.77 2.47 -20.26
C ALA A 337 -6.56 1.79 -19.61
N VAL A 338 -5.43 2.48 -19.51
CA VAL A 338 -4.20 2.01 -18.83
C VAL A 338 -4.43 1.83 -17.31
N ARG A 339 -5.32 2.60 -16.68
CA ARG A 339 -5.60 2.50 -15.24
C ARG A 339 -6.43 1.28 -14.86
N VAL A 340 -7.35 0.81 -15.72
CA VAL A 340 -8.18 -0.40 -15.47
C VAL A 340 -7.32 -1.67 -15.59
N SER A 341 -6.32 -1.66 -16.47
CA SER A 341 -5.43 -2.80 -16.74
C SER A 341 -4.64 -3.31 -15.52
N GLN A 342 -4.73 -2.62 -14.38
CA GLN A 342 -3.99 -2.97 -13.17
C GLN A 342 -4.73 -3.91 -12.21
N LEU A 343 -5.98 -4.27 -12.46
CA LEU A 343 -6.78 -5.12 -11.56
C LEU A 343 -6.60 -6.61 -11.81
N ALA A 344 -6.46 -7.04 -13.08
CA ALA A 344 -6.29 -8.44 -13.42
C ALA A 344 -5.14 -9.14 -12.65
N PRO A 345 -3.94 -8.53 -12.46
CA PRO A 345 -2.89 -9.12 -11.64
C PRO A 345 -3.28 -9.32 -10.16
N VAL A 346 -4.14 -8.44 -9.59
CA VAL A 346 -4.61 -8.58 -8.21
C VAL A 346 -5.51 -9.80 -8.07
N PHE A 347 -6.49 -9.94 -8.95
CA PHE A 347 -7.38 -11.11 -8.96
C PHE A 347 -6.62 -12.40 -9.23
N LEU A 348 -5.70 -12.40 -10.19
CA LEU A 348 -4.89 -13.56 -10.52
C LEU A 348 -4.00 -13.97 -9.33
N SER A 349 -3.43 -13.00 -8.63
CA SER A 349 -2.66 -13.25 -7.41
C SER A 349 -3.52 -13.90 -6.32
N LEU A 350 -4.75 -13.41 -6.10
CA LEU A 350 -5.67 -13.99 -5.10
C LEU A 350 -6.10 -15.40 -5.49
N VAL A 351 -6.44 -15.63 -6.76
CA VAL A 351 -6.78 -16.98 -7.24
C VAL A 351 -5.59 -17.92 -7.08
N THR A 352 -4.38 -17.49 -7.44
CA THR A 352 -3.16 -18.28 -7.28
C THR A 352 -2.89 -18.59 -5.79
N PHE A 353 -3.09 -17.63 -4.90
CA PHE A 353 -2.95 -17.82 -3.45
C PHE A 353 -3.98 -18.83 -2.93
N ALA A 354 -5.24 -18.73 -3.36
CA ALA A 354 -6.30 -19.68 -3.00
C ALA A 354 -6.00 -21.09 -3.50
N VAL A 355 -5.51 -21.23 -4.75
CA VAL A 355 -5.11 -22.53 -5.33
C VAL A 355 -3.90 -23.11 -4.60
N GLY A 356 -2.89 -22.31 -4.25
CA GLY A 356 -1.78 -22.73 -3.42
C GLY A 356 -2.23 -23.24 -2.05
N SER A 357 -3.14 -22.52 -1.39
CA SER A 357 -3.75 -22.92 -0.11
C SER A 357 -4.51 -24.23 -0.24
N MET A 358 -5.29 -24.40 -1.30
CA MET A 358 -6.02 -25.62 -1.61
C MET A 358 -5.07 -26.82 -1.72
N LEU A 359 -3.96 -26.70 -2.44
CA LEU A 359 -2.97 -27.76 -2.62
C LEU A 359 -2.31 -28.16 -1.30
N VAL A 360 -1.94 -27.20 -0.45
CA VAL A 360 -1.33 -27.46 0.86
C VAL A 360 -2.32 -28.20 1.77
N ILE A 361 -3.57 -27.72 1.89
CA ILE A 361 -4.61 -28.32 2.71
C ILE A 361 -4.99 -29.69 2.18
N SER A 362 -5.16 -29.85 0.87
CA SER A 362 -5.47 -31.13 0.25
C SER A 362 -4.36 -32.18 0.46
N SER A 363 -3.10 -31.76 0.54
CA SER A 363 -1.99 -32.66 0.84
C SER A 363 -1.98 -33.12 2.31
N ALA A 364 -2.60 -32.36 3.21
CA ALA A 364 -2.79 -32.70 4.61
C ALA A 364 -4.02 -33.60 4.86
N THR A 365 -4.88 -33.79 3.85
CA THR A 365 -6.12 -34.57 3.97
C THR A 365 -5.99 -36.02 3.43
N PRO A 366 -6.81 -37.00 3.93
CA PRO A 366 -6.80 -38.34 3.40
C PRO A 366 -7.23 -38.39 1.93
N ALA A 367 -6.46 -39.07 1.09
CA ALA A 367 -6.88 -39.41 -0.27
C ALA A 367 -7.99 -40.47 -0.26
N PHE A 368 -8.85 -40.46 -1.29
CA PHE A 368 -10.01 -41.34 -1.36
C PHE A 368 -9.61 -42.79 -1.67
N TRP A 369 -10.06 -43.74 -0.83
CA TRP A 369 -9.74 -45.16 -0.93
C TRP A 369 -10.01 -45.78 -2.31
N HIS A 370 -11.17 -45.51 -2.87
CA HIS A 370 -11.57 -46.06 -4.17
C HIS A 370 -10.64 -45.65 -5.33
N ARG A 371 -10.13 -44.42 -5.29
CA ARG A 371 -9.20 -43.87 -6.30
C ARG A 371 -7.78 -44.42 -6.14
N ILE A 372 -7.35 -44.66 -4.90
CA ILE A 372 -6.05 -45.26 -4.62
C ILE A 372 -6.06 -46.73 -5.11
N ALA A 373 -7.18 -47.45 -4.98
CA ALA A 373 -7.33 -48.84 -5.44
C ALA A 373 -7.11 -48.93 -6.97
N ILE A 374 -7.62 -47.96 -7.74
CA ILE A 374 -7.40 -47.88 -9.19
C ILE A 374 -5.91 -47.57 -9.50
N LEU A 375 -5.33 -46.61 -8.79
CA LEU A 375 -3.95 -46.19 -8.99
C LEU A 375 -2.93 -47.26 -8.59
N ARG A 376 -3.24 -48.14 -7.67
CA ARG A 376 -2.38 -49.22 -7.21
C ARG A 376 -1.87 -50.12 -8.35
N HIS A 377 -2.68 -50.27 -9.39
CA HIS A 377 -2.33 -51.05 -10.57
C HIS A 377 -1.62 -50.26 -11.68
N LEU A 378 -1.68 -48.91 -11.62
CA LEU A 378 -1.20 -48.03 -12.68
C LEU A 378 0.06 -47.26 -12.32
N VAL A 379 0.28 -46.97 -11.02
CA VAL A 379 1.31 -46.05 -10.55
C VAL A 379 2.14 -46.68 -9.43
N PRO A 380 3.48 -46.64 -9.50
CA PRO A 380 4.35 -47.13 -8.43
C PRO A 380 4.16 -46.33 -7.13
N LEU A 381 4.38 -46.98 -5.97
CA LEU A 381 4.22 -46.40 -4.65
C LEU A 381 5.03 -45.06 -4.49
N TRP A 382 6.27 -45.06 -4.96
CA TRP A 382 7.14 -43.88 -4.87
C TRP A 382 6.61 -42.66 -5.63
N VAL A 383 5.87 -42.86 -6.74
CA VAL A 383 5.21 -41.78 -7.48
C VAL A 383 4.04 -41.22 -6.66
N LEU A 384 3.26 -42.08 -6.02
CA LEU A 384 2.14 -41.68 -5.15
C LEU A 384 2.64 -40.91 -3.91
N GLU A 385 3.68 -41.39 -3.26
CA GLU A 385 4.33 -40.76 -2.11
C GLU A 385 4.97 -39.40 -2.51
N GLY A 386 5.78 -39.41 -3.57
CA GLY A 386 6.46 -38.25 -4.04
C GLY A 386 5.51 -37.17 -4.55
N SER A 387 4.43 -37.55 -5.27
CA SER A 387 3.46 -36.58 -5.78
C SER A 387 2.77 -35.81 -4.68
N GLN A 388 2.43 -36.43 -3.55
CA GLN A 388 1.79 -35.75 -2.42
C GLN A 388 2.74 -34.76 -1.74
N VAL A 389 3.99 -35.15 -1.50
CA VAL A 389 5.02 -34.28 -0.92
C VAL A 389 5.32 -33.10 -1.85
N ILE A 390 5.55 -33.39 -3.14
CA ILE A 390 5.86 -32.35 -4.13
C ILE A 390 4.69 -31.42 -4.30
N CYS A 391 3.43 -31.89 -4.39
CA CYS A 391 2.25 -31.04 -4.47
C CYS A 391 2.15 -30.06 -3.27
N SER A 392 2.49 -30.52 -2.07
CA SER A 392 2.48 -29.67 -0.88
C SER A 392 3.53 -28.52 -1.01
N VAL A 393 4.75 -28.86 -1.45
CA VAL A 393 5.82 -27.89 -1.66
C VAL A 393 5.47 -26.92 -2.81
N LEU A 394 4.91 -27.44 -3.92
CA LEU A 394 4.46 -26.60 -5.04
C LEU A 394 3.31 -25.68 -4.61
N GLY A 395 2.40 -26.15 -3.76
CA GLY A 395 1.35 -25.32 -3.16
C GLY A 395 1.94 -24.14 -2.40
N VAL A 396 2.93 -24.38 -1.54
CA VAL A 396 3.65 -23.31 -0.82
C VAL A 396 4.38 -22.37 -1.79
N ALA A 397 5.04 -22.91 -2.81
CA ALA A 397 5.72 -22.10 -3.83
C ALA A 397 4.72 -21.16 -4.54
N LEU A 398 3.51 -21.65 -4.87
CA LEU A 398 2.45 -20.81 -5.44
C LEU A 398 2.01 -19.69 -4.48
N LEU A 399 1.95 -19.92 -3.16
CA LEU A 399 1.66 -18.88 -2.18
C LEU A 399 2.69 -17.74 -2.25
N PHE A 400 3.97 -18.06 -2.40
CA PHE A 400 5.01 -17.05 -2.52
C PHE A 400 5.00 -16.35 -3.89
N VAL A 401 4.83 -17.10 -4.98
CA VAL A 401 4.83 -16.55 -6.34
C VAL A 401 3.61 -15.67 -6.60
N ALA A 402 2.48 -15.91 -5.94
CA ALA A 402 1.28 -15.08 -5.99
C ALA A 402 1.59 -13.60 -5.69
N ARG A 403 2.53 -13.31 -4.79
CA ARG A 403 2.99 -11.94 -4.54
C ARG A 403 3.70 -11.31 -5.74
N GLY A 404 4.47 -12.09 -6.48
CA GLY A 404 5.14 -11.63 -7.71
C GLY A 404 4.13 -11.27 -8.80
N LEU A 405 3.03 -12.04 -8.91
CA LEU A 405 1.91 -11.71 -9.81
C LEU A 405 1.26 -10.38 -9.43
N LEU A 406 1.06 -10.13 -8.14
CA LEU A 406 0.52 -8.86 -7.65
C LEU A 406 1.37 -7.66 -8.11
N ARG A 407 2.68 -7.88 -8.29
CA ARG A 407 3.66 -6.88 -8.75
C ARG A 407 3.90 -6.89 -10.26
N ARG A 408 3.21 -7.73 -11.02
CA ARG A 408 3.28 -7.87 -12.49
C ARG A 408 4.63 -8.32 -13.03
N LEU A 409 5.37 -9.13 -12.25
CA LEU A 409 6.66 -9.65 -12.70
C LEU A 409 6.45 -10.71 -13.78
N ASP A 410 7.16 -10.59 -14.90
CA ASP A 410 7.15 -11.59 -15.98
C ASP A 410 7.64 -12.95 -15.49
N GLY A 411 8.74 -12.98 -14.73
CA GLY A 411 9.25 -14.19 -14.12
C GLY A 411 8.26 -14.87 -13.14
N ALA A 412 7.40 -14.09 -12.46
CA ALA A 412 6.35 -14.65 -11.61
C ALA A 412 5.26 -15.33 -12.43
N TRP A 413 4.90 -14.77 -13.57
CA TRP A 413 3.94 -15.38 -14.48
C TRP A 413 4.44 -16.73 -14.99
N TRP A 414 5.67 -16.80 -15.52
CA TRP A 414 6.27 -18.06 -15.99
C TRP A 414 6.39 -19.10 -14.89
N MET A 415 6.83 -18.68 -13.69
CA MET A 415 6.94 -19.57 -12.56
C MET A 415 5.58 -20.09 -12.11
N THR A 416 4.54 -19.21 -12.01
CA THR A 416 3.18 -19.63 -11.68
C THR A 416 2.66 -20.63 -12.73
N PHE A 417 2.87 -20.36 -14.00
CA PHE A 417 2.45 -21.25 -15.09
C PHE A 417 3.10 -22.63 -14.96
N ALA A 418 4.42 -22.68 -14.80
CA ALA A 418 5.16 -23.94 -14.67
C ALA A 418 4.76 -24.72 -13.41
N LEU A 419 4.65 -24.04 -12.24
CA LEU A 419 4.23 -24.65 -10.99
C LEU A 419 2.80 -25.19 -11.07
N THR A 420 1.89 -24.42 -11.70
CA THR A 420 0.48 -24.85 -11.87
C THR A 420 0.38 -26.05 -12.82
N LEU A 421 1.14 -26.07 -13.91
CA LEU A 421 1.17 -27.19 -14.84
C LEU A 421 1.73 -28.46 -14.18
N ALA A 422 2.82 -28.33 -13.42
CA ALA A 422 3.39 -29.43 -12.64
C ALA A 422 2.41 -29.92 -11.58
N SER A 423 1.74 -29.02 -10.86
CA SER A 423 0.72 -29.37 -9.86
C SER A 423 -0.47 -30.09 -10.49
N LEU A 424 -0.88 -29.69 -11.71
CA LEU A 424 -1.94 -30.35 -12.46
C LEU A 424 -1.60 -31.82 -12.76
N ALA A 425 -0.41 -32.05 -13.29
CA ALA A 425 0.06 -33.41 -13.60
C ALA A 425 0.16 -34.27 -12.31
N LEU A 426 0.72 -33.71 -11.25
CA LEU A 426 0.91 -34.43 -9.98
C LEU A 426 -0.39 -34.62 -9.19
N SER A 427 -1.40 -33.74 -9.34
CA SER A 427 -2.70 -33.91 -8.67
C SER A 427 -3.46 -35.13 -9.22
N LEU A 428 -3.28 -35.45 -10.48
CA LEU A 428 -3.81 -36.67 -11.10
C LEU A 428 -3.05 -37.92 -10.61
N ALA A 429 -1.74 -37.85 -10.49
CA ALA A 429 -0.90 -38.92 -9.98
C ALA A 429 -1.08 -39.17 -8.46
N LYS A 430 -1.36 -38.14 -7.67
CA LYS A 430 -1.57 -38.22 -6.22
C LYS A 430 -2.83 -39.01 -5.81
N GLY A 431 -3.87 -39.05 -6.67
CA GLY A 431 -5.13 -39.71 -6.32
C GLY A 431 -6.31 -39.40 -7.23
N LEU A 432 -6.06 -39.11 -8.54
CA LEU A 432 -7.08 -38.72 -9.51
C LEU A 432 -7.97 -37.58 -8.98
N ALA A 433 -7.33 -36.55 -8.46
CA ALA A 433 -8.01 -35.41 -7.84
C ALA A 433 -8.62 -34.47 -8.90
N PHE A 434 -9.70 -34.93 -9.57
CA PHE A 434 -10.33 -34.21 -10.69
C PHE A 434 -10.78 -32.79 -10.34
N VAL A 435 -11.24 -32.55 -9.11
CA VAL A 435 -11.65 -31.22 -8.67
C VAL A 435 -10.42 -30.28 -8.59
N GLU A 436 -9.33 -30.76 -8.00
CA GLU A 436 -8.07 -30.00 -7.99
C GLU A 436 -7.56 -29.74 -9.40
N ALA A 437 -7.60 -30.77 -10.27
CA ALA A 437 -7.20 -30.64 -11.66
C ALA A 437 -8.06 -29.62 -12.42
N GLY A 438 -9.37 -29.57 -12.19
CA GLY A 438 -10.27 -28.58 -12.79
C GLY A 438 -9.96 -27.15 -12.35
N VAL A 439 -9.68 -26.94 -11.07
CA VAL A 439 -9.30 -25.64 -10.51
C VAL A 439 -7.93 -25.18 -11.06
N LEU A 440 -6.94 -26.09 -11.11
CA LEU A 440 -5.63 -25.83 -11.68
C LEU A 440 -5.70 -25.52 -13.18
N GLY A 441 -6.52 -26.27 -13.93
CA GLY A 441 -6.80 -26.02 -15.35
C GLY A 441 -7.42 -24.66 -15.57
N THR A 442 -8.37 -24.25 -14.74
CA THR A 442 -8.96 -22.91 -14.77
C THR A 442 -7.90 -21.82 -14.52
N LEU A 443 -7.03 -22.00 -13.53
CA LEU A 443 -5.92 -21.08 -13.27
C LEU A 443 -4.97 -20.99 -14.49
N LEU A 444 -4.64 -22.10 -15.15
CA LEU A 444 -3.83 -22.11 -16.37
C LEU A 444 -4.48 -21.28 -17.49
N VAL A 445 -5.78 -21.45 -17.72
CA VAL A 445 -6.51 -20.67 -18.72
C VAL A 445 -6.48 -19.18 -18.38
N LEU A 446 -6.71 -18.80 -17.11
CA LEU A 446 -6.63 -17.43 -16.66
C LEU A 446 -5.23 -16.82 -16.85
N LEU A 447 -4.17 -17.59 -16.58
CA LEU A 447 -2.78 -17.21 -16.81
C LEU A 447 -2.53 -16.95 -18.29
N LEU A 448 -2.93 -17.84 -19.18
CA LEU A 448 -2.75 -17.71 -20.62
C LEU A 448 -3.44 -16.45 -21.18
N VAL A 449 -4.69 -16.20 -20.78
CA VAL A 449 -5.43 -15.01 -21.21
C VAL A 449 -4.76 -13.72 -20.70
N SER A 450 -4.12 -13.78 -19.54
CA SER A 450 -3.55 -12.60 -18.85
C SER A 450 -2.07 -12.34 -19.18
N ARG A 451 -1.40 -13.18 -19.98
CA ARG A 451 0.07 -13.15 -20.24
C ARG A 451 0.60 -11.76 -20.57
N ARG A 452 -0.06 -11.01 -21.46
CA ARG A 452 0.39 -9.70 -21.95
C ARG A 452 0.46 -8.60 -20.88
N ARG A 453 0.06 -8.90 -19.64
CA ARG A 453 0.01 -7.94 -18.51
C ARG A 453 1.25 -7.99 -17.63
N PHE A 454 2.08 -9.00 -17.82
CA PHE A 454 3.27 -9.23 -17.03
C PHE A 454 4.49 -8.87 -17.88
N ASN A 455 4.82 -7.58 -17.92
CA ASN A 455 5.88 -7.01 -18.77
C ASN A 455 7.03 -6.38 -17.95
N ARG A 456 7.03 -6.56 -16.62
CA ARG A 456 8.12 -6.07 -15.78
C ARG A 456 9.21 -7.12 -15.68
N HIS A 457 10.30 -6.89 -16.39
CA HIS A 457 11.51 -7.70 -16.30
C HIS A 457 12.21 -7.43 -14.96
N SER A 458 11.87 -8.19 -13.94
CA SER A 458 12.54 -8.16 -12.64
C SER A 458 12.56 -9.55 -12.06
N SER A 459 13.70 -9.93 -11.45
CA SER A 459 13.84 -11.22 -10.80
C SER A 459 12.88 -11.34 -9.61
N LEU A 460 12.10 -12.43 -9.60
CA LEU A 460 11.25 -12.82 -8.46
C LEU A 460 12.08 -12.95 -7.17
N LEU A 461 13.33 -13.39 -7.33
CA LEU A 461 14.29 -13.53 -6.27
C LEU A 461 14.76 -12.18 -5.70
N ALA A 462 14.65 -11.07 -6.43
CA ALA A 462 15.00 -9.73 -5.96
C ALA A 462 13.99 -9.12 -5.00
N GLU A 463 12.77 -9.67 -4.90
CA GLU A 463 11.69 -9.16 -4.05
C GLU A 463 11.89 -9.55 -2.58
N ARG A 464 11.78 -8.58 -1.68
CA ARG A 464 11.66 -8.83 -0.24
C ARG A 464 10.18 -9.03 0.12
N PHE A 465 9.88 -10.15 0.77
CA PHE A 465 8.54 -10.42 1.30
C PHE A 465 8.29 -9.59 2.56
N THR A 466 7.06 -9.11 2.71
CA THR A 466 6.64 -8.41 3.93
C THR A 466 6.31 -9.41 5.03
N VAL A 467 6.47 -8.99 6.29
CA VAL A 467 6.08 -9.80 7.45
C VAL A 467 4.63 -10.26 7.34
N SER A 468 3.73 -9.38 6.89
CA SER A 468 2.30 -9.73 6.68
C SER A 468 2.10 -10.87 5.67
N TRP A 469 2.95 -10.98 4.65
CA TRP A 469 2.87 -12.10 3.69
C TRP A 469 3.32 -13.41 4.31
N PHE A 470 4.42 -13.41 5.07
CA PHE A 470 4.84 -14.59 5.83
C PHE A 470 3.80 -15.03 6.84
N VAL A 471 3.15 -14.08 7.54
CA VAL A 471 2.03 -14.40 8.45
C VAL A 471 0.87 -15.06 7.70
N SER A 472 0.51 -14.57 6.50
CA SER A 472 -0.54 -15.20 5.68
C SER A 472 -0.18 -16.64 5.28
N VAL A 473 1.07 -16.89 4.87
CA VAL A 473 1.56 -18.23 4.54
C VAL A 473 1.59 -19.14 5.78
N ALA A 474 2.07 -18.60 6.91
CA ALA A 474 2.09 -19.34 8.18
C ALA A 474 0.67 -19.71 8.66
N MET A 475 -0.34 -18.83 8.45
CA MET A 475 -1.73 -19.15 8.74
C MET A 475 -2.26 -20.33 7.89
N VAL A 476 -1.91 -20.36 6.59
CA VAL A 476 -2.30 -21.49 5.72
C VAL A 476 -1.65 -22.79 6.19
N LEU A 477 -0.38 -22.75 6.57
CA LEU A 477 0.31 -23.92 7.12
C LEU A 477 -0.28 -24.38 8.45
N MET A 478 -0.58 -23.44 9.35
CA MET A 478 -1.20 -23.72 10.64
C MET A 478 -2.57 -24.37 10.46
N LEU A 479 -3.36 -23.87 9.50
CA LEU A 479 -4.64 -24.49 9.13
C LEU A 479 -4.43 -25.90 8.56
N ALA A 480 -3.42 -26.10 7.71
CA ALA A 480 -3.11 -27.43 7.16
C ALA A 480 -2.67 -28.42 8.25
N VAL A 481 -1.85 -27.98 9.21
CA VAL A 481 -1.46 -28.79 10.38
C VAL A 481 -2.68 -29.13 11.22
N TRP A 482 -3.56 -28.16 11.49
CA TRP A 482 -4.79 -28.41 12.21
C TRP A 482 -5.70 -29.44 11.48
N VAL A 483 -5.90 -29.24 10.16
CA VAL A 483 -6.67 -30.17 9.32
C VAL A 483 -6.06 -31.58 9.35
N LEU A 484 -4.72 -31.69 9.34
CA LEU A 484 -4.01 -32.97 9.46
C LEU A 484 -4.39 -33.68 10.76
N PHE A 485 -4.24 -33.01 11.91
CA PHE A 485 -4.58 -33.59 13.20
C PHE A 485 -6.07 -33.92 13.32
N PHE A 486 -6.93 -33.04 12.81
CA PHE A 486 -8.37 -33.27 12.78
C PHE A 486 -8.75 -34.48 11.89
N ALA A 487 -8.14 -34.61 10.71
CA ALA A 487 -8.46 -35.68 9.76
C ALA A 487 -7.94 -37.04 10.19
N PHE A 488 -6.94 -37.09 11.06
CA PHE A 488 -6.30 -38.34 11.53
C PHE A 488 -6.33 -38.49 13.07
N ARG A 489 -7.27 -37.85 13.75
CA ARG A 489 -7.37 -37.87 15.22
C ARG A 489 -7.48 -39.29 15.82
N ASP A 490 -8.05 -40.25 15.07
CA ASP A 490 -8.24 -41.63 15.50
C ASP A 490 -6.98 -42.49 15.27
N VAL A 491 -5.91 -41.92 14.69
CA VAL A 491 -4.66 -42.67 14.44
C VAL A 491 -3.66 -42.35 15.55
N PRO A 492 -3.25 -43.34 16.35
CA PRO A 492 -2.28 -43.12 17.41
C PRO A 492 -0.94 -42.72 16.83
N TYR A 493 -0.32 -41.68 17.40
CA TYR A 493 0.99 -41.21 16.97
C TYR A 493 2.09 -42.16 17.47
N THR A 494 2.76 -42.83 16.53
CA THR A 494 3.93 -43.69 16.81
C THR A 494 5.13 -43.23 15.99
N ARG A 495 6.37 -43.52 16.44
CA ARG A 495 7.59 -43.18 15.68
C ARG A 495 7.64 -43.90 14.32
N GLU A 496 7.02 -45.07 14.21
CA GLU A 496 6.94 -45.88 12.98
C GLU A 496 6.16 -45.18 11.87
N LEU A 497 5.25 -44.19 12.18
CA LEU A 497 4.53 -43.42 11.18
C LEU A 497 5.47 -42.74 10.18
N TRP A 498 6.70 -42.35 10.57
CA TRP A 498 7.63 -41.68 9.71
C TRP A 498 8.26 -42.58 8.64
N SER A 499 8.47 -43.85 8.97
CA SER A 499 9.11 -44.88 8.13
C SER A 499 8.14 -45.82 7.42
N HIS A 500 6.83 -45.73 7.72
CA HIS A 500 5.82 -46.64 7.16
C HIS A 500 5.44 -46.21 5.73
N PHE A 501 5.92 -46.94 4.74
CA PHE A 501 5.66 -46.73 3.31
C PHE A 501 4.76 -47.82 2.76
N SER A 502 3.48 -47.56 2.60
CA SER A 502 2.51 -48.52 2.02
C SER A 502 1.38 -47.76 1.33
N PHE A 503 0.64 -48.43 0.41
CA PHE A 503 -0.52 -47.83 -0.25
C PHE A 503 -1.62 -47.41 0.76
N ASP A 504 -1.66 -48.06 1.91
CA ASP A 504 -2.64 -47.79 2.98
C ASP A 504 -2.17 -46.72 3.99
N ALA A 505 -0.90 -46.35 3.94
CA ALA A 505 -0.27 -45.42 4.89
C ALA A 505 -0.64 -43.94 4.62
N ARG A 506 -1.92 -43.56 4.84
CA ARG A 506 -2.42 -42.21 4.54
C ARG A 506 -1.96 -41.15 5.53
N ALA A 507 -2.03 -41.44 6.83
CA ALA A 507 -1.57 -40.53 7.88
C ALA A 507 -0.06 -40.24 7.77
N PRO A 508 0.81 -41.27 7.61
CA PRO A 508 2.23 -41.06 7.35
C PRO A 508 2.53 -40.14 6.15
N ARG A 509 1.82 -40.31 5.03
CA ARG A 509 1.99 -39.48 3.81
C ARG A 509 1.61 -38.04 4.05
N ALA A 510 0.46 -37.80 4.66
CA ALA A 510 -0.02 -36.48 4.97
C ALA A 510 0.92 -35.75 5.95
N LEU A 511 1.45 -36.47 6.95
CA LEU A 511 2.41 -35.94 7.91
C LEU A 511 3.72 -35.51 7.22
N ARG A 512 4.30 -36.36 6.36
CA ARG A 512 5.52 -36.04 5.58
C ARG A 512 5.32 -34.87 4.64
N ALA A 513 4.17 -34.80 3.94
CA ALA A 513 3.85 -33.70 3.03
C ALA A 513 3.73 -32.36 3.77
N THR A 514 3.06 -32.36 4.94
CA THR A 514 2.90 -31.15 5.75
C THR A 514 4.24 -30.70 6.35
N LEU A 515 5.07 -31.63 6.82
CA LEU A 515 6.42 -31.32 7.31
C LEU A 515 7.29 -30.73 6.19
N ALA A 516 7.28 -31.34 4.99
CA ALA A 516 8.04 -30.83 3.85
C ALA A 516 7.64 -29.39 3.47
N ALA A 517 6.33 -29.06 3.50
CA ALA A 517 5.85 -27.71 3.31
C ALA A 517 6.37 -26.74 4.38
N GLY A 518 6.34 -27.14 5.65
CA GLY A 518 6.87 -26.36 6.78
C GLY A 518 8.39 -26.11 6.66
N VAL A 519 9.16 -27.16 6.38
CA VAL A 519 10.62 -27.06 6.15
C VAL A 519 10.92 -26.13 4.97
N PHE A 520 10.18 -26.26 3.87
CA PHE A 520 10.37 -25.38 2.71
C PHE A 520 10.12 -23.89 3.07
N VAL A 521 9.06 -23.59 3.83
CA VAL A 521 8.79 -22.21 4.30
C VAL A 521 9.91 -21.73 5.22
N ALA A 522 10.38 -22.55 6.15
CA ALA A 522 11.46 -22.19 7.08
C ALA A 522 12.75 -21.90 6.34
N LEU A 523 13.16 -22.75 5.40
CA LEU A 523 14.34 -22.58 4.57
C LEU A 523 14.22 -21.36 3.66
N PHE A 524 13.06 -21.12 3.06
CA PHE A 524 12.82 -19.96 2.23
C PHE A 524 12.83 -18.66 3.04
N ALA A 525 12.24 -18.67 4.25
CA ALA A 525 12.27 -17.54 5.17
C ALA A 525 13.71 -17.22 5.62
N LEU A 526 14.47 -18.24 5.99
CA LEU A 526 15.87 -18.12 6.37
C LEU A 526 16.72 -17.55 5.23
N TRP A 527 16.55 -18.08 4.02
CA TRP A 527 17.22 -17.56 2.83
C TRP A 527 16.89 -16.10 2.56
N GLN A 528 15.61 -15.69 2.71
CA GLN A 528 15.17 -14.29 2.56
C GLN A 528 15.78 -13.35 3.64
N LEU A 529 15.95 -13.86 4.87
CA LEU A 529 16.58 -13.09 5.96
C LEU A 529 18.08 -12.90 5.72
N LEU A 530 18.77 -13.93 5.26
CA LEU A 530 20.23 -13.92 5.02
C LEU A 530 20.59 -13.20 3.72
N ARG A 531 19.63 -12.92 2.86
CA ARG A 531 19.87 -12.31 1.56
C ARG A 531 20.33 -10.86 1.69
N PRO A 532 21.45 -10.45 1.08
CA PRO A 532 21.92 -9.07 1.09
C PRO A 532 20.91 -8.13 0.40
N ALA A 533 20.87 -6.87 0.85
CA ALA A 533 19.97 -5.88 0.25
C ALA A 533 20.30 -5.67 -1.24
N PRO A 534 19.34 -5.72 -2.17
CA PRO A 534 19.60 -5.59 -3.58
C PRO A 534 20.16 -4.20 -3.92
N GLY A 535 21.24 -4.18 -4.69
CA GLY A 535 21.91 -2.97 -5.19
C GLY A 535 22.78 -2.28 -4.12
N ARG A 536 24.10 -2.34 -4.26
CA ARG A 536 25.02 -1.47 -3.52
C ARG A 536 25.03 -0.09 -4.15
N PHE A 537 25.13 0.94 -3.33
CA PHE A 537 25.53 2.27 -3.77
C PHE A 537 26.94 2.18 -4.34
N VAL A 538 27.12 2.58 -5.58
CA VAL A 538 28.43 2.63 -6.24
C VAL A 538 28.83 4.10 -6.27
N LYS A 539 29.96 4.43 -5.64
CA LYS A 539 30.55 5.77 -5.76
C LYS A 539 30.90 6.02 -7.23
N PRO A 540 30.74 7.25 -7.72
CA PRO A 540 31.13 7.58 -9.11
C PRO A 540 32.62 7.39 -9.31
N ALA A 541 33.01 6.91 -10.48
CA ALA A 541 34.41 6.87 -10.90
C ALA A 541 34.91 8.29 -11.18
N ALA A 542 36.21 8.50 -11.14
CA ALA A 542 36.79 9.80 -11.48
C ALA A 542 36.38 10.30 -12.88
N GLN A 543 36.32 9.37 -13.85
CA GLN A 543 35.88 9.66 -15.20
C GLN A 543 34.40 10.16 -15.24
N ASP A 544 33.52 9.54 -14.43
CA ASP A 544 32.10 9.94 -14.38
C ASP A 544 31.94 11.31 -13.74
N LEU A 545 32.80 11.66 -12.76
CA LEU A 545 32.80 13.02 -12.17
C LEU A 545 33.24 14.06 -13.18
N SER A 546 34.30 13.79 -13.96
CA SER A 546 34.79 14.74 -14.98
C SER A 546 33.79 14.92 -16.14
N ASP A 547 33.10 13.83 -16.55
CA ASP A 547 32.03 13.92 -17.54
C ASP A 547 30.84 14.74 -17.01
N ALA A 548 30.45 14.52 -15.75
CA ALA A 548 29.40 15.30 -15.11
C ALA A 548 29.77 16.77 -14.98
N GLU A 549 31.02 17.08 -14.57
CA GLU A 549 31.50 18.48 -14.47
C GLU A 549 31.45 19.19 -15.82
N ARG A 550 31.90 18.57 -16.89
CA ARG A 550 31.82 19.12 -18.25
C ARG A 550 30.39 19.43 -18.67
N ILE A 551 29.42 18.55 -18.35
CA ILE A 551 28.01 18.76 -18.65
C ILE A 551 27.44 19.90 -17.80
N ILE A 552 27.76 19.97 -16.50
CA ILE A 552 27.29 21.01 -15.58
C ILE A 552 27.74 22.39 -16.01
N ARG A 553 29.01 22.55 -16.38
CA ARG A 553 29.57 23.84 -16.81
C ARG A 553 28.80 24.46 -17.97
N ALA A 554 28.23 23.63 -18.85
CA ALA A 554 27.44 24.09 -20.01
C ALA A 554 25.95 24.38 -19.69
N GLN A 555 25.51 24.32 -18.46
CA GLN A 555 24.10 24.53 -18.07
C GLN A 555 23.84 25.99 -17.64
N GLU A 556 22.57 26.40 -17.79
CA GLU A 556 22.12 27.71 -17.25
C GLU A 556 21.96 27.68 -15.72
N CYS A 557 21.68 26.52 -15.12
CA CYS A 557 21.43 26.35 -13.71
C CYS A 557 22.64 25.67 -13.02
N SER A 558 23.10 26.22 -11.92
CA SER A 558 24.28 25.81 -11.22
C SER A 558 24.01 24.81 -10.07
N ASP A 559 22.73 24.55 -9.71
CA ASP A 559 22.34 23.63 -8.62
C ASP A 559 22.79 22.15 -8.87
N ALA A 560 23.02 21.79 -10.14
CA ALA A 560 23.61 20.51 -10.52
C ALA A 560 25.05 20.30 -9.99
N GLY A 561 25.77 21.35 -9.59
CA GLY A 561 27.11 21.30 -8.99
C GLY A 561 27.16 20.44 -7.72
N LEU A 562 26.04 20.14 -7.06
CA LEU A 562 25.95 19.16 -5.97
C LEU A 562 26.37 17.74 -6.41
N ALA A 563 26.43 17.44 -7.69
CA ALA A 563 26.95 16.18 -8.21
C ALA A 563 28.44 15.99 -7.86
N LEU A 564 29.22 17.07 -7.83
CA LEU A 564 30.65 17.06 -7.59
C LEU A 564 31.06 16.69 -6.15
N MET A 565 30.08 16.57 -5.23
CA MET A 565 30.33 16.06 -3.87
C MET A 565 30.78 14.59 -3.88
N GLY A 566 30.57 13.80 -4.94
CA GLY A 566 30.97 12.39 -5.03
C GLY A 566 30.17 11.44 -4.11
N ASP A 567 29.12 11.92 -3.47
CA ASP A 567 28.23 11.14 -2.59
C ASP A 567 27.00 10.56 -3.32
N LYS A 568 26.92 10.77 -4.64
CA LYS A 568 25.82 10.33 -5.52
C LYS A 568 26.35 9.46 -6.66
N SER A 569 25.53 8.53 -7.12
CA SER A 569 25.78 7.77 -8.34
C SER A 569 25.19 8.52 -9.55
N PHE A 570 25.74 8.28 -10.72
CA PHE A 570 25.25 8.88 -11.96
C PHE A 570 24.61 7.83 -12.89
N LEU A 571 23.58 8.24 -13.60
CA LEU A 571 22.99 7.49 -14.70
C LEU A 571 23.08 8.38 -15.94
N PHE A 572 23.99 8.04 -16.83
CA PHE A 572 24.19 8.80 -18.07
C PHE A 572 23.21 8.36 -19.17
N SER A 573 22.91 9.28 -20.07
CA SER A 573 22.27 9.00 -21.36
C SER A 573 23.18 8.15 -22.25
N GLU A 574 22.67 7.63 -23.36
CA GLU A 574 23.47 6.86 -24.32
C GLU A 574 24.53 7.72 -25.00
N SER A 575 24.21 8.99 -25.23
CA SER A 575 25.14 9.99 -25.80
C SER A 575 26.20 10.48 -24.80
N ARG A 576 26.04 10.22 -23.49
CA ARG A 576 26.80 10.82 -22.38
C ARG A 576 26.78 12.35 -22.35
N GLN A 577 25.77 12.98 -23.00
CA GLN A 577 25.56 14.43 -22.95
C GLN A 577 24.57 14.87 -21.88
N ALA A 578 23.85 13.93 -21.28
CA ALA A 578 22.96 14.17 -20.15
C ALA A 578 23.16 13.11 -19.08
N PHE A 579 22.90 13.48 -17.83
CA PHE A 579 22.94 12.55 -16.71
C PHE A 579 21.89 12.88 -15.65
N LEU A 580 21.68 11.91 -14.77
CA LEU A 580 20.83 12.00 -13.60
C LEU A 580 21.64 11.57 -12.37
N MET A 581 21.71 12.43 -11.35
CA MET A 581 22.38 12.07 -10.09
C MET A 581 21.39 11.46 -9.10
N TYR A 582 21.79 10.39 -8.44
CA TYR A 582 20.91 9.70 -7.52
C TYR A 582 21.65 9.07 -6.33
N ALA A 583 20.91 8.84 -5.26
CA ALA A 583 21.37 8.05 -4.13
C ALA A 583 20.27 7.08 -3.71
N LYS A 584 20.61 6.16 -2.79
CA LYS A 584 19.69 5.11 -2.36
C LYS A 584 19.65 5.02 -0.84
N TYR A 585 18.43 4.97 -0.30
CA TYR A 585 18.19 4.61 1.10
C TYR A 585 17.05 3.59 1.19
N GLY A 586 17.31 2.48 1.86
CA GLY A 586 16.34 1.40 1.93
C GLY A 586 15.90 0.91 0.54
N ARG A 587 14.62 1.09 0.22
CA ARG A 587 14.03 0.76 -1.09
C ARG A 587 13.81 1.99 -1.98
N THR A 588 14.10 3.18 -1.50
CA THR A 588 13.93 4.42 -2.26
C THR A 588 15.21 4.74 -3.02
N TRP A 589 15.08 4.84 -4.34
CA TRP A 589 16.08 5.34 -5.26
C TRP A 589 15.70 6.78 -5.54
N ALA A 590 16.48 7.70 -5.04
CA ALA A 590 16.20 9.13 -5.05
C ALA A 590 17.12 9.84 -6.05
N ALA A 591 16.56 10.31 -7.13
CA ALA A 591 17.22 11.24 -8.01
C ALA A 591 17.10 12.65 -7.40
N LEU A 592 18.18 13.42 -7.43
CA LEU A 592 18.20 14.81 -7.00
C LEU A 592 18.07 15.70 -8.23
N HIS A 593 17.16 16.68 -8.15
CA HIS A 593 16.79 17.62 -9.21
C HIS A 593 16.24 16.92 -10.48
N ASP A 594 16.12 17.69 -11.54
CA ASP A 594 15.81 17.21 -12.89
C ASP A 594 17.07 16.60 -13.54
N PRO A 595 16.97 15.82 -14.63
CA PRO A 595 18.13 15.44 -15.41
C PRO A 595 18.93 16.66 -15.86
N VAL A 596 20.24 16.53 -15.97
CA VAL A 596 21.18 17.58 -16.37
C VAL A 596 21.66 17.33 -17.80
N GLY A 597 21.59 18.33 -18.67
CA GLY A 597 21.95 18.22 -20.08
C GLY A 597 20.78 18.56 -21.02
N PRO A 598 20.85 18.22 -22.32
CA PRO A 598 19.84 18.50 -23.32
C PRO A 598 18.45 17.97 -22.93
N ARG A 599 17.42 18.81 -23.03
CA ARG A 599 16.07 18.51 -22.55
C ARG A 599 15.39 17.38 -23.32
N GLU A 600 15.80 17.15 -24.55
CA GLU A 600 15.30 16.08 -25.43
C GLU A 600 15.62 14.68 -24.87
N GLU A 601 16.69 14.54 -24.08
CA GLU A 601 17.13 13.29 -23.49
C GLU A 601 16.47 12.99 -22.13
N TRP A 602 15.81 13.96 -21.52
CA TRP A 602 15.20 13.84 -20.20
C TRP A 602 14.15 12.72 -20.11
N PRO A 603 13.19 12.57 -21.07
CA PRO A 603 12.17 11.53 -20.99
C PRO A 603 12.78 10.12 -20.97
N ALA A 604 13.83 9.90 -21.77
CA ALA A 604 14.54 8.63 -21.83
C ALA A 604 15.28 8.32 -20.52
N LEU A 605 15.99 9.30 -19.94
CA LEU A 605 16.68 9.19 -18.66
C LEU A 605 15.72 8.92 -17.51
N ILE A 606 14.58 9.64 -17.44
CA ILE A 606 13.54 9.43 -16.44
C ILE A 606 13.01 7.99 -16.54
N GLY A 607 12.70 7.52 -17.74
CA GLY A 607 12.26 6.15 -17.99
C GLY A 607 13.31 5.10 -17.60
N LYS A 608 14.57 5.31 -17.96
CA LYS A 608 15.71 4.44 -17.62
C LYS A 608 15.94 4.35 -16.12
N PHE A 609 15.84 5.47 -15.39
CA PHE A 609 15.95 5.50 -13.94
C PHE A 609 14.81 4.78 -13.22
N ILE A 610 13.56 4.96 -13.69
CA ILE A 610 12.40 4.24 -13.17
C ILE A 610 12.57 2.73 -13.38
N ALA A 611 13.05 2.32 -14.56
CA ALA A 611 13.34 0.91 -14.88
C ALA A 611 14.45 0.36 -13.98
N LEU A 612 15.55 1.12 -13.77
CA LEU A 612 16.65 0.75 -12.88
C LEU A 612 16.17 0.55 -11.44
N ALA A 613 15.39 1.47 -10.88
CA ALA A 613 14.82 1.35 -9.54
C ALA A 613 13.92 0.11 -9.44
N HIS A 614 13.10 -0.14 -10.46
CA HIS A 614 12.21 -1.29 -10.51
C HIS A 614 12.96 -2.63 -10.66
N ALA A 615 14.03 -2.68 -11.45
CA ALA A 615 14.88 -3.87 -11.60
C ALA A 615 15.45 -4.33 -10.25
N HIS A 616 15.70 -3.37 -9.33
CA HIS A 616 16.14 -3.65 -7.97
C HIS A 616 15.01 -3.66 -6.94
N SER A 617 13.76 -3.86 -7.35
CA SER A 617 12.58 -3.86 -6.47
C SER A 617 12.47 -2.61 -5.59
N GLY A 618 13.04 -1.51 -6.05
CA GLY A 618 13.03 -0.21 -5.42
C GLY A 618 11.84 0.65 -5.84
N ARG A 619 11.79 1.86 -5.28
CA ARG A 619 10.84 2.92 -5.65
C ARG A 619 11.64 4.08 -6.23
N ALA A 620 11.30 4.48 -7.44
CA ALA A 620 11.87 5.68 -8.03
C ALA A 620 11.23 6.92 -7.42
N ALA A 621 12.05 7.89 -7.07
CA ALA A 621 11.65 9.20 -6.58
C ALA A 621 12.58 10.26 -7.19
N PHE A 622 12.01 11.40 -7.59
CA PHE A 622 12.75 12.56 -8.06
C PHE A 622 12.47 13.69 -7.08
N TYR A 623 13.53 14.19 -6.47
CA TYR A 623 13.46 15.11 -5.35
C TYR A 623 13.90 16.52 -5.79
N GLN A 624 13.12 17.54 -5.43
CA GLN A 624 13.32 18.95 -5.79
C GLN A 624 13.20 19.25 -7.31
N VAL A 625 12.29 18.54 -8.01
CA VAL A 625 12.03 18.81 -9.44
C VAL A 625 11.34 20.16 -9.65
N ARG A 626 11.60 20.80 -10.78
CA ARG A 626 11.08 22.12 -11.15
C ARG A 626 9.67 22.04 -11.73
N ALA A 627 8.92 23.14 -11.62
CA ALA A 627 7.54 23.23 -12.10
C ALA A 627 7.42 23.01 -13.62
N ASN A 628 8.39 23.49 -14.40
CA ASN A 628 8.40 23.37 -15.86
C ASN A 628 8.70 21.95 -16.37
N ALA A 629 9.22 21.06 -15.52
CA ALA A 629 9.48 19.64 -15.84
C ALA A 629 8.33 18.70 -15.42
N LEU A 630 7.32 19.17 -14.67
CA LEU A 630 6.24 18.34 -14.15
C LEU A 630 5.49 17.50 -15.19
N PRO A 631 5.23 17.99 -16.43
CA PRO A 631 4.58 17.17 -17.46
C PRO A 631 5.31 15.85 -17.74
N LEU A 632 6.64 15.84 -17.76
CA LEU A 632 7.46 14.66 -18.03
C LEU A 632 7.28 13.58 -16.96
N TYR A 633 7.19 13.98 -15.69
CA TYR A 633 6.98 13.07 -14.57
C TYR A 633 5.55 12.55 -14.48
N LEU A 634 4.56 13.39 -14.87
CA LEU A 634 3.17 12.97 -15.00
C LEU A 634 3.00 11.93 -16.11
N ASP A 635 3.63 12.16 -17.25
CA ASP A 635 3.62 11.22 -18.38
C ASP A 635 4.31 9.88 -18.03
N ALA A 636 5.33 9.93 -17.19
CA ALA A 636 5.96 8.74 -16.61
C ALA A 636 5.11 8.03 -15.54
N GLY A 637 3.91 8.56 -15.21
CA GLY A 637 2.97 7.94 -14.26
C GLY A 637 3.30 8.17 -12.79
N LEU A 638 4.11 9.18 -12.47
CA LEU A 638 4.47 9.52 -11.10
C LEU A 638 3.45 10.45 -10.45
N THR A 639 3.36 10.39 -9.13
CA THR A 639 2.53 11.29 -8.31
C THR A 639 3.39 12.47 -7.86
N LEU A 640 2.84 13.68 -8.03
CA LEU A 640 3.55 14.92 -7.72
C LEU A 640 3.10 15.50 -6.37
N MET A 641 4.06 16.06 -5.63
CA MET A 641 3.83 16.67 -4.33
C MET A 641 4.75 17.88 -4.13
N LYS A 642 4.20 19.05 -3.79
CA LYS A 642 4.98 20.24 -3.48
C LYS A 642 5.80 20.02 -2.20
N LEU A 643 7.11 20.30 -2.26
CA LEU A 643 8.05 20.19 -1.13
C LEU A 643 8.23 21.51 -0.39
N GLY A 644 8.17 22.60 -1.10
CA GLY A 644 8.44 23.94 -0.62
C GLY A 644 8.68 24.89 -1.78
N GLU A 645 9.39 25.97 -1.50
CA GLU A 645 9.75 26.99 -2.50
C GLU A 645 11.23 27.30 -2.41
N GLU A 646 11.86 27.54 -3.53
CA GLU A 646 13.23 27.98 -3.64
C GLU A 646 13.27 29.49 -3.83
N ALA A 647 14.25 30.15 -3.22
CA ALA A 647 14.40 31.59 -3.23
C ALA A 647 15.46 32.02 -4.26
N HIS A 648 15.06 32.81 -5.25
CA HIS A 648 15.93 33.37 -6.27
C HIS A 648 15.97 34.90 -6.20
N ILE A 649 17.16 35.49 -6.08
CA ILE A 649 17.37 36.94 -6.18
C ILE A 649 17.60 37.25 -7.66
N ALA A 650 16.78 38.13 -8.24
CA ALA A 650 17.02 38.70 -9.56
C ALA A 650 18.12 39.78 -9.46
N LEU A 651 19.33 39.44 -9.88
CA LEU A 651 20.51 40.30 -9.69
C LEU A 651 20.50 41.54 -10.61
N ASP A 652 19.89 41.42 -11.76
CA ASP A 652 19.68 42.56 -12.70
C ASP A 652 18.85 43.66 -12.05
N GLN A 653 17.86 43.29 -11.22
CA GLN A 653 16.97 44.20 -10.50
C GLN A 653 17.42 44.48 -9.06
N PHE A 654 18.47 43.78 -8.57
CA PHE A 654 18.94 43.93 -7.20
C PHE A 654 19.68 45.27 -7.03
N ASP A 655 19.14 46.10 -6.14
CA ASP A 655 19.79 47.31 -5.70
C ASP A 655 19.58 47.54 -4.19
N LEU A 656 20.20 48.53 -3.63
CA LEU A 656 20.09 48.94 -2.23
C LEU A 656 19.14 50.14 -2.03
N LYS A 657 18.38 50.55 -3.03
CA LYS A 657 17.46 51.68 -2.97
C LYS A 657 16.14 51.31 -2.33
N GLY A 658 15.39 52.31 -1.88
CA GLY A 658 14.07 52.12 -1.29
C GLY A 658 14.03 51.76 0.21
N SER A 659 12.85 51.87 0.81
CA SER A 659 12.64 51.63 2.23
C SER A 659 12.79 50.15 2.61
N ASN A 660 12.37 49.24 1.72
CA ASN A 660 12.43 47.78 1.96
C ASN A 660 13.87 47.27 2.07
N ARG A 661 14.85 47.97 1.49
CA ARG A 661 16.28 47.61 1.54
C ARG A 661 17.05 48.28 2.70
N SER A 662 16.36 48.98 3.60
CA SER A 662 16.97 49.72 4.73
C SER A 662 17.80 48.81 5.64
N HIS A 663 17.32 47.59 5.87
CA HIS A 663 18.02 46.62 6.71
C HIS A 663 19.32 46.10 6.06
N LEU A 664 19.37 45.93 4.73
CA LEU A 664 20.61 45.55 4.02
C LEU A 664 21.64 46.70 4.07
N ARG A 665 21.19 47.94 3.83
CA ARG A 665 22.06 49.12 4.00
C ARG A 665 22.58 49.26 5.43
N TYR A 666 21.72 48.90 6.42
CA TYR A 666 22.15 48.89 7.83
C TYR A 666 23.19 47.81 8.08
N ALA A 667 23.00 46.62 7.53
CA ALA A 667 23.96 45.52 7.66
C ALA A 667 25.32 45.91 7.06
N LEU A 668 25.37 46.55 5.89
CA LEU A 668 26.62 47.03 5.29
C LEU A 668 27.29 48.07 6.19
N ARG A 669 26.57 49.13 6.59
CA ARG A 669 27.14 50.16 7.49
C ARG A 669 27.61 49.62 8.84
N ARG A 670 26.88 48.61 9.33
CA ARG A 670 27.28 47.96 10.56
C ARG A 670 28.50 47.07 10.36
N GLY A 671 28.61 46.38 9.23
CA GLY A 671 29.80 45.63 8.83
C GLY A 671 31.01 46.50 8.76
N ASP A 672 30.90 47.68 8.12
CA ASP A 672 32.01 48.66 8.06
C ASP A 672 32.43 49.11 9.48
N LYS A 673 31.46 49.34 10.38
CA LYS A 673 31.72 49.75 11.76
C LYS A 673 32.37 48.59 12.56
N ASP A 674 32.01 47.35 12.29
CA ASP A 674 32.57 46.14 12.93
C ASP A 674 33.88 45.68 12.24
N ALA A 675 34.46 46.50 11.33
CA ALA A 675 35.64 46.19 10.53
C ALA A 675 35.58 44.88 9.76
N LEU A 676 34.41 44.62 9.17
CA LEU A 676 34.20 43.45 8.29
C LEU A 676 34.71 43.72 6.89
N THR A 677 35.51 42.80 6.37
CA THR A 677 35.96 42.81 4.97
C THR A 677 35.57 41.52 4.26
N VAL A 678 35.37 41.52 2.96
CA VAL A 678 35.10 40.36 2.13
C VAL A 678 36.24 40.08 1.17
N GLU A 679 36.50 38.78 1.00
CA GLU A 679 37.47 38.27 0.03
C GLU A 679 36.81 37.20 -0.81
N VAL A 680 36.92 37.25 -2.13
CA VAL A 680 36.43 36.21 -3.04
C VAL A 680 37.61 35.34 -3.46
N ILE A 681 37.51 34.04 -3.18
CA ILE A 681 38.58 33.08 -3.42
C ILE A 681 38.12 32.19 -4.57
N ALA A 682 38.88 32.15 -5.64
CA ALA A 682 38.59 31.31 -6.81
C ALA A 682 38.94 29.82 -6.52
N PRO A 683 38.31 28.84 -7.20
CA PRO A 683 38.53 27.42 -6.96
C PRO A 683 40.00 26.99 -6.88
N PRO A 684 40.92 27.46 -7.75
CA PRO A 684 42.34 27.07 -7.64
C PRO A 684 43.02 27.46 -6.32
N ASP A 685 42.56 28.53 -5.68
CA ASP A 685 43.15 29.07 -4.45
C ASP A 685 42.47 28.60 -3.17
N VAL A 686 41.29 27.98 -3.28
CA VAL A 686 40.53 27.47 -2.13
C VAL A 686 41.31 26.43 -1.30
N PRO A 687 42.08 25.47 -1.88
CA PRO A 687 42.89 24.52 -1.09
C PRO A 687 43.76 25.17 -0.03
N ALA A 688 44.36 26.31 -0.29
CA ALA A 688 45.21 27.02 0.69
C ALA A 688 44.38 27.57 1.88
N THR A 689 43.09 27.85 1.68
CA THR A 689 42.23 28.44 2.71
C THR A 689 41.40 27.38 3.48
N LEU A 690 41.39 26.11 3.05
CA LEU A 690 40.62 25.03 3.68
C LEU A 690 40.79 24.90 5.19
N PRO A 691 42.01 25.05 5.80
CA PRO A 691 42.15 24.97 7.24
C PRO A 691 41.30 26.03 7.96
N ALA A 692 41.32 27.30 7.50
CA ALA A 692 40.54 28.37 8.12
C ALA A 692 39.00 28.17 7.91
N LEU A 693 38.59 27.66 6.74
CA LEU A 693 37.18 27.33 6.48
C LEU A 693 36.71 26.18 7.38
N ARG A 694 37.57 25.21 7.67
CA ARG A 694 37.28 24.08 8.56
C ARG A 694 37.07 24.54 9.98
N ASP A 695 37.98 25.40 10.52
CA ASP A 695 37.82 25.96 11.86
C ASP A 695 36.47 26.67 12.05
N ILE A 696 36.06 27.45 11.06
CA ILE A 696 34.74 28.11 11.05
C ILE A 696 33.60 27.07 11.00
N SER A 697 33.73 26.03 10.19
CA SER A 697 32.71 25.01 10.03
C SER A 697 32.53 24.17 11.29
N ASP A 698 33.64 23.73 11.91
CA ASP A 698 33.63 22.93 13.10
C ASP A 698 33.07 23.73 14.29
N GLY A 699 33.48 24.99 14.46
CA GLY A 699 32.94 25.89 15.47
C GLY A 699 31.41 26.13 15.29
N TRP A 700 30.93 26.18 14.04
CA TRP A 700 29.51 26.30 13.77
C TRP A 700 28.73 25.04 14.10
N LEU A 701 29.25 23.83 13.76
CA LEU A 701 28.63 22.56 14.03
C LEU A 701 28.52 22.29 15.53
N ASP A 702 29.63 22.51 16.26
CA ASP A 702 29.71 22.33 17.70
C ASP A 702 28.73 23.23 18.47
N SER A 703 28.63 24.50 18.05
CA SER A 703 27.70 25.46 18.68
C SER A 703 26.23 25.09 18.56
N ARG A 704 25.86 24.20 17.65
CA ARG A 704 24.47 23.82 17.33
C ARG A 704 24.16 22.37 17.59
N ASP A 705 25.12 21.61 18.13
CA ASP A 705 25.01 20.13 18.25
C ASP A 705 24.50 19.51 16.92
N ALA A 706 25.00 20.02 15.80
CA ALA A 706 24.59 19.67 14.46
C ALA A 706 25.60 18.76 13.79
N ARG A 707 25.12 17.94 12.85
CA ARG A 707 25.96 17.07 12.01
C ARG A 707 25.94 17.55 10.58
N GLU A 708 27.01 17.19 9.88
CA GLU A 708 27.10 17.46 8.45
C GLU A 708 25.97 16.76 7.71
N LYS A 709 25.28 17.48 6.84
CA LYS A 709 24.22 16.94 5.98
C LYS A 709 24.81 16.49 4.66
N SER A 710 24.05 15.73 3.89
CA SER A 710 24.50 15.19 2.62
C SER A 710 23.34 15.11 1.60
N PHE A 711 23.59 14.55 0.46
CA PHE A 711 22.65 14.32 -0.64
C PHE A 711 22.10 15.59 -1.29
N SER A 712 21.13 16.25 -0.64
CA SER A 712 20.40 17.41 -1.21
C SER A 712 20.87 18.75 -0.67
N VAL A 713 21.90 18.76 0.15
CA VAL A 713 22.51 19.96 0.75
C VAL A 713 24.01 19.84 0.60
N ALA A 714 24.66 20.93 0.23
CA ALA A 714 26.12 20.99 0.17
C ALA A 714 26.74 20.69 1.54
N ALA A 715 27.76 19.84 1.55
CA ALA A 715 28.49 19.43 2.73
C ALA A 715 29.93 19.89 2.67
N PHE A 716 30.55 20.06 3.83
CA PHE A 716 31.97 20.40 3.93
C PHE A 716 32.83 19.17 3.61
N HIS A 717 33.33 19.13 2.37
CA HIS A 717 34.32 18.16 1.90
C HIS A 717 35.40 18.88 1.12
N ASP A 718 36.64 18.67 1.47
CA ASP A 718 37.80 19.39 0.92
C ASP A 718 37.81 19.36 -0.61
N GLY A 719 37.69 18.16 -1.22
CA GLY A 719 37.67 18.00 -2.66
C GLY A 719 36.47 18.68 -3.33
N TYR A 720 35.33 18.75 -2.66
CA TYR A 720 34.16 19.47 -3.17
C TYR A 720 34.30 20.97 -3.05
N LEU A 721 34.75 21.49 -1.91
CA LEU A 721 34.98 22.92 -1.71
C LEU A 721 36.01 23.46 -2.69
N ALA A 722 37.04 22.69 -3.01
CA ALA A 722 38.06 23.05 -4.00
C ALA A 722 37.51 23.27 -5.42
N THR A 723 36.30 22.79 -5.73
CA THR A 723 35.61 23.04 -7.02
C THR A 723 34.70 24.25 -7.01
N GLN A 724 34.60 24.98 -5.87
CA GLN A 724 33.63 26.06 -5.66
C GLN A 724 34.35 27.37 -5.42
N SER A 725 33.75 28.49 -5.83
CA SER A 725 34.15 29.81 -5.36
C SER A 725 33.72 30.03 -3.91
N VAL A 726 34.51 30.73 -3.13
CA VAL A 726 34.25 31.02 -1.73
C VAL A 726 34.28 32.53 -1.50
N MET A 727 33.25 33.07 -0.87
CA MET A 727 33.32 34.42 -0.29
C MET A 727 33.54 34.29 1.22
N LEU A 728 34.65 34.81 1.69
CA LEU A 728 35.11 34.79 3.08
C LEU A 728 34.92 36.15 3.71
N VAL A 729 34.37 36.21 4.91
CA VAL A 729 34.33 37.46 5.74
C VAL A 729 35.39 37.38 6.78
N ARG A 730 36.18 38.43 6.89
CA ARG A 730 37.17 38.65 7.94
C ARG A 730 36.72 39.79 8.85
N GLN A 731 37.08 39.69 10.13
CA GLN A 731 36.93 40.76 11.11
C GLN A 731 38.30 41.05 11.70
N ALA A 732 38.86 42.23 11.50
CA ALA A 732 40.22 42.55 11.89
C ALA A 732 41.22 41.42 11.51
N ASP A 733 41.20 41.01 10.22
CA ASP A 733 41.97 39.94 9.61
C ASP A 733 41.65 38.48 10.05
N LYS A 734 40.82 38.28 11.08
CA LYS A 734 40.40 36.97 11.52
C LYS A 734 39.23 36.45 10.65
N PRO A 735 39.32 35.28 10.01
CA PRO A 735 38.20 34.65 9.29
C PRO A 735 37.05 34.33 10.25
N ILE A 736 35.83 34.81 9.99
CA ILE A 736 34.67 34.63 10.88
C ILE A 736 33.46 34.00 10.23
N ALA A 737 33.30 34.11 8.92
CA ALA A 737 32.19 33.56 8.17
C ALA A 737 32.56 33.32 6.72
N PHE A 738 31.92 32.33 6.09
CA PHE A 738 32.08 32.09 4.66
C PHE A 738 30.80 31.54 4.03
N VAL A 739 30.72 31.69 2.73
CA VAL A 739 29.75 31.04 1.87
C VAL A 739 30.45 30.49 0.63
N THR A 740 30.14 29.23 0.25
CA THR A 740 30.54 28.73 -1.06
C THR A 740 29.40 28.95 -2.07
N PHE A 741 29.75 29.14 -3.31
CA PHE A 741 28.76 29.27 -4.37
C PHE A 741 29.21 28.57 -5.65
N MET A 742 28.23 27.84 -6.25
CA MET A 742 28.40 27.15 -7.51
C MET A 742 28.06 28.03 -8.68
N THR A 743 28.85 27.95 -9.72
CA THR A 743 28.65 28.72 -10.99
C THR A 743 28.78 27.77 -12.18
N THR A 744 28.39 28.27 -13.36
CA THR A 744 28.60 27.62 -14.65
C THR A 744 29.30 28.59 -15.61
N ASP A 745 29.79 28.08 -16.74
CA ASP A 745 30.50 28.93 -17.73
C ASP A 745 29.57 29.97 -18.41
N LEU A 746 28.24 29.78 -18.29
CA LEU A 746 27.24 30.69 -18.87
C LEU A 746 26.94 31.92 -18.00
N ASN A 747 27.40 31.97 -16.76
CA ASN A 747 27.16 33.04 -15.79
C ASN A 747 25.69 33.49 -15.65
N THR A 748 24.74 32.55 -15.89
CA THR A 748 23.30 32.83 -15.81
C THR A 748 22.82 32.81 -14.37
N GLU A 749 23.21 31.79 -13.62
CA GLU A 749 22.78 31.55 -12.23
C GLU A 749 23.98 31.14 -11.36
N ALA A 750 24.04 31.72 -10.17
CA ALA A 750 24.88 31.21 -9.08
C ALA A 750 24.01 30.58 -8.00
N THR A 751 24.44 29.46 -7.40
CA THR A 751 23.71 28.80 -6.31
C THR A 751 24.56 28.71 -5.06
N VAL A 752 24.01 29.10 -3.92
CA VAL A 752 24.65 29.04 -2.62
C VAL A 752 24.85 27.58 -2.21
N GLY A 753 26.09 27.25 -1.80
CA GLY A 753 26.45 25.94 -1.28
C GLY A 753 26.53 25.89 0.26
N VAL A 754 27.73 25.73 0.81
CA VAL A 754 27.99 25.70 2.26
C VAL A 754 28.03 27.12 2.79
N MET A 755 27.30 27.42 3.87
CA MET A 755 27.40 28.68 4.61
C MET A 755 27.61 28.41 6.09
N ARG A 756 28.63 29.07 6.68
CA ARG A 756 29.01 28.91 8.08
C ARG A 756 29.50 30.23 8.65
N HIS A 757 29.37 30.39 9.95
CA HIS A 757 29.93 31.51 10.71
C HIS A 757 30.33 31.04 12.10
N LEU A 758 31.33 31.67 12.70
CA LEU A 758 31.69 31.43 14.09
C LEU A 758 30.57 31.87 15.06
N PRO A 759 30.43 31.25 16.23
CA PRO A 759 29.41 31.64 17.22
C PRO A 759 29.55 33.07 17.72
N ASP A 760 30.78 33.58 17.79
CA ASP A 760 31.16 34.92 18.22
C ASP A 760 31.21 35.96 17.12
N ALA A 761 30.86 35.58 15.86
CA ALA A 761 30.78 36.50 14.73
C ALA A 761 29.72 37.60 14.95
N SER A 762 29.92 38.75 14.35
CA SER A 762 28.94 39.87 14.35
C SER A 762 27.53 39.32 13.95
N PRO A 763 26.46 39.69 14.66
CA PRO A 763 25.11 39.29 14.32
C PRO A 763 24.69 39.65 12.90
N TYR A 764 25.36 40.60 12.27
CA TYR A 764 25.12 41.05 10.92
C TYR A 764 26.06 40.44 9.87
N ALA A 765 27.03 39.60 10.29
CA ALA A 765 28.00 39.01 9.39
C ALA A 765 27.39 38.29 8.21
N MET A 766 26.32 37.52 8.42
CA MET A 766 25.64 36.76 7.35
C MET A 766 24.85 37.67 6.41
N GLU A 767 24.15 38.68 6.91
CA GLU A 767 23.45 39.64 6.05
C GLU A 767 24.46 40.51 5.25
N TYR A 768 25.57 40.91 5.85
CA TYR A 768 26.69 41.57 5.20
C TYR A 768 27.24 40.70 4.06
N LEU A 769 27.61 39.42 4.40
CA LEU A 769 28.12 38.44 3.45
C LEU A 769 27.21 38.25 2.22
N PHE A 770 25.92 37.97 2.45
CA PHE A 770 24.98 37.75 1.36
C PHE A 770 24.68 39.00 0.53
N THR A 771 24.70 40.16 1.15
CA THR A 771 24.53 41.42 0.44
C THR A 771 25.74 41.70 -0.47
N GLN A 772 26.96 41.50 0.04
CA GLN A 772 28.20 41.62 -0.73
C GLN A 772 28.26 40.58 -1.86
N LEU A 773 27.84 39.33 -1.58
CA LEU A 773 27.77 38.30 -2.61
C LEU A 773 26.81 38.67 -3.75
N ALA A 774 25.63 39.22 -3.42
CA ALA A 774 24.67 39.63 -4.46
C ALA A 774 25.21 40.80 -5.31
N LEU A 775 25.91 41.73 -4.69
CA LEU A 775 26.55 42.84 -5.41
C LEU A 775 27.69 42.35 -6.30
N HIS A 776 28.59 41.51 -5.75
CA HIS A 776 29.71 40.93 -6.50
C HIS A 776 29.23 40.15 -7.73
N LEU A 777 28.25 39.24 -7.54
CA LEU A 777 27.72 38.46 -8.66
C LEU A 777 27.00 39.31 -9.70
N LYS A 778 26.31 40.37 -9.28
CA LYS A 778 25.72 41.36 -10.21
C LYS A 778 26.79 42.01 -11.05
N GLU A 779 27.88 42.49 -10.45
CA GLU A 779 29.04 43.10 -11.12
C GLU A 779 29.72 42.10 -12.07
N ALA A 780 29.79 40.82 -11.69
CA ALA A 780 30.31 39.74 -12.52
C ALA A 780 29.36 39.33 -13.65
N GLY A 781 28.18 39.95 -13.78
CA GLY A 781 27.25 39.73 -14.88
C GLY A 781 26.26 38.60 -14.71
N PHE A 782 26.14 38.02 -13.52
CA PHE A 782 25.14 36.99 -13.21
C PHE A 782 23.73 37.59 -13.16
N ARG A 783 22.74 36.86 -13.66
CA ARG A 783 21.32 37.26 -13.66
C ARG A 783 20.57 36.87 -12.41
N LYS A 784 20.92 35.71 -11.82
CA LYS A 784 20.20 35.12 -10.68
C LYS A 784 21.16 34.60 -9.63
N LEU A 785 20.75 34.73 -8.35
CA LEU A 785 21.37 34.05 -7.22
C LEU A 785 20.33 33.19 -6.51
N SER A 786 20.50 31.85 -6.55
CA SER A 786 19.69 30.91 -5.80
C SER A 786 20.21 30.80 -4.35
N LEU A 787 19.32 31.07 -3.41
CA LEU A 787 19.56 30.87 -1.97
C LEU A 787 19.14 29.47 -1.51
N GLY A 788 18.68 28.62 -2.43
CA GLY A 788 18.22 27.27 -2.18
C GLY A 788 16.78 27.17 -1.64
N ILE A 789 16.33 25.96 -1.37
CA ILE A 789 14.94 25.67 -0.97
C ILE A 789 14.64 26.10 0.49
N ALA A 790 13.41 26.55 0.72
CA ALA A 790 12.78 26.68 2.03
C ALA A 790 11.70 25.58 2.14
N PRO A 791 11.98 24.46 2.84
CA PRO A 791 11.07 23.34 2.91
C PRO A 791 9.72 23.72 3.52
N PHE A 792 8.63 23.12 3.01
CA PHE A 792 7.24 23.35 3.42
C PHE A 792 6.73 24.79 3.28
N SER A 793 7.49 25.70 2.65
CA SER A 793 7.03 27.05 2.36
C SER A 793 5.97 27.07 1.26
N GLY A 794 5.10 28.09 1.23
CA GLY A 794 4.09 28.29 0.20
C GLY A 794 2.98 27.24 0.16
N MET A 795 2.81 26.40 1.20
CA MET A 795 1.73 25.39 1.26
C MET A 795 0.38 25.93 1.74
N GLY A 796 0.35 27.14 2.34
CA GLY A 796 -0.86 27.75 2.92
C GLY A 796 -1.74 28.53 1.95
N ALA A 797 -1.31 28.79 0.72
CA ALA A 797 -1.98 29.70 -0.22
C ALA A 797 -3.17 29.07 -0.98
N ALA A 798 -3.41 27.77 -0.91
CA ALA A 798 -4.49 27.13 -1.64
C ALA A 798 -5.83 27.21 -0.89
N LYS A 799 -6.88 27.72 -1.54
CA LYS A 799 -8.25 27.79 -0.97
C LYS A 799 -8.82 26.40 -0.60
N MET A 800 -8.35 25.32 -1.23
CA MET A 800 -8.69 23.92 -0.92
C MET A 800 -7.41 23.07 -0.82
N PRO A 801 -6.76 23.01 0.36
CA PRO A 801 -5.51 22.27 0.52
C PRO A 801 -5.74 20.76 0.46
N SER A 802 -4.93 20.04 -0.33
CA SER A 802 -4.89 18.58 -0.35
C SER A 802 -4.52 18.04 1.06
N PRO A 803 -4.80 16.76 1.37
CA PRO A 803 -4.39 16.15 2.64
C PRO A 803 -2.90 16.35 2.95
N TRP A 804 -2.05 16.33 1.91
CA TRP A 804 -0.62 16.60 2.02
C TRP A 804 -0.31 18.04 2.45
N HIS A 805 -0.96 19.03 1.86
CA HIS A 805 -0.79 20.43 2.24
C HIS A 805 -1.13 20.66 3.72
N ARG A 806 -2.13 19.91 4.27
CA ARG A 806 -2.48 19.96 5.69
C ARG A 806 -1.39 19.36 6.58
N VAL A 807 -0.79 18.22 6.18
CA VAL A 807 0.33 17.61 6.89
C VAL A 807 1.55 18.53 6.84
N GLY A 808 1.87 19.08 5.67
CA GLY A 808 2.95 20.04 5.51
C GLY A 808 2.76 21.31 6.35
N LEU A 809 1.54 21.85 6.42
CA LEU A 809 1.18 22.97 7.29
C LEU A 809 1.33 22.62 8.78
N MET A 810 0.97 21.38 9.17
CA MET A 810 1.14 20.92 10.54
C MET A 810 2.62 20.80 10.92
N VAL A 811 3.45 20.24 10.02
CA VAL A 811 4.91 20.17 10.19
C VAL A 811 5.51 21.58 10.23
N TRP A 812 5.07 22.49 9.36
CA TRP A 812 5.48 23.89 9.36
C TRP A 812 5.12 24.62 10.67
N ARG A 813 3.92 24.36 11.19
CA ARG A 813 3.45 25.00 12.47
C ARG A 813 4.13 24.43 13.73
N PHE A 814 4.34 23.13 13.80
CA PHE A 814 4.75 22.42 15.02
C PHE A 814 6.15 21.78 14.94
N GLY A 815 6.73 21.71 13.75
CA GLY A 815 8.06 21.11 13.51
C GLY A 815 9.25 21.99 13.93
N GLY A 816 9.01 23.22 14.40
CA GLY A 816 10.05 24.18 14.75
C GLY A 816 11.01 23.74 15.88
N ARG A 817 10.65 22.68 16.63
CA ARG A 817 11.54 22.04 17.61
C ARG A 817 12.62 21.15 16.97
N PHE A 818 12.42 20.70 15.71
CA PHE A 818 13.35 19.80 15.01
C PHE A 818 14.18 20.51 13.94
N TYR A 819 13.66 21.61 13.35
CA TYR A 819 14.38 22.42 12.35
C TYR A 819 13.73 23.78 12.22
N ASN A 820 14.53 24.87 12.23
CA ASN A 820 14.02 26.25 12.18
C ASN A 820 13.63 26.68 10.74
N PHE A 821 12.61 26.02 10.15
CA PHE A 821 12.12 26.31 8.80
C PHE A 821 11.64 27.76 8.64
N ARG A 822 11.04 28.35 9.69
CA ARG A 822 10.52 29.71 9.67
C ARG A 822 11.66 30.74 9.67
N GLY A 823 12.68 30.51 10.49
CA GLY A 823 13.85 31.37 10.55
C GLY A 823 14.60 31.38 9.21
N LEU A 824 14.74 30.20 8.56
CA LEU A 824 15.36 30.10 7.25
C LEU A 824 14.58 30.89 6.18
N ARG A 825 13.25 30.76 6.13
CA ARG A 825 12.43 31.54 5.20
C ARG A 825 12.50 33.05 5.51
N ALA A 826 12.41 33.43 6.77
CA ALA A 826 12.50 34.83 7.20
C ALA A 826 13.86 35.46 6.81
N PHE A 827 14.96 34.72 6.99
CA PHE A 827 16.28 35.19 6.55
C PHE A 827 16.33 35.41 5.05
N LYS A 828 15.90 34.43 4.24
CA LYS A 828 15.89 34.56 2.76
C LYS A 828 14.96 35.68 2.27
N SER A 829 13.82 35.87 2.94
CA SER A 829 12.86 36.93 2.60
C SER A 829 13.41 38.35 2.75
N LYS A 830 14.48 38.53 3.55
CA LYS A 830 15.18 39.84 3.67
C LYS A 830 15.75 40.33 2.35
N PHE A 831 16.05 39.43 1.43
CA PHE A 831 16.58 39.75 0.11
C PHE A 831 15.52 39.93 -0.96
N GLU A 832 14.22 39.88 -0.60
CA GLU A 832 13.05 39.99 -1.49
C GLU A 832 13.16 39.04 -2.70
N PRO A 833 13.36 37.71 -2.49
CA PRO A 833 13.56 36.81 -3.58
C PRO A 833 12.26 36.50 -4.31
N HIS A 834 12.36 36.10 -5.56
CA HIS A 834 11.31 35.40 -6.26
C HIS A 834 11.24 33.94 -5.77
N TRP A 835 10.03 33.45 -5.40
CA TRP A 835 9.85 32.13 -4.85
C TRP A 835 9.35 31.16 -5.92
N GLU A 836 10.14 30.14 -6.24
CA GLU A 836 9.79 29.10 -7.22
C GLU A 836 9.43 27.78 -6.52
N PRO A 837 8.30 27.12 -6.88
CA PRO A 837 7.90 25.88 -6.23
C PRO A 837 8.79 24.71 -6.66
N ARG A 838 9.17 23.85 -5.70
CA ARG A 838 9.88 22.60 -5.91
C ARG A 838 9.01 21.43 -5.50
N TYR A 839 9.12 20.31 -6.24
CA TYR A 839 8.23 19.16 -6.10
C TYR A 839 9.01 17.87 -5.87
N LEU A 840 8.31 16.89 -5.29
CA LEU A 840 8.66 15.47 -5.28
C LEU A 840 7.80 14.76 -6.32
N ALA A 841 8.42 14.00 -7.22
CA ALA A 841 7.74 13.07 -8.10
C ALA A 841 8.08 11.63 -7.68
N ALA A 842 7.10 10.83 -7.28
CA ALA A 842 7.34 9.48 -6.76
C ALA A 842 6.25 8.47 -7.18
N SER A 843 6.58 7.19 -7.13
CA SER A 843 5.66 6.11 -7.49
C SER A 843 4.64 5.85 -6.39
N GLY A 844 3.34 6.00 -6.69
CA GLY A 844 2.21 5.61 -5.84
C GLY A 844 1.85 6.60 -4.72
N SER A 845 0.58 6.67 -4.36
CA SER A 845 0.04 7.66 -3.40
C SER A 845 0.44 7.41 -1.94
N VAL A 846 0.47 6.16 -1.48
CA VAL A 846 0.86 5.79 -0.10
C VAL A 846 2.38 5.68 0.01
N GLY A 847 3.08 5.28 -1.05
CA GLY A 847 4.53 5.18 -1.12
C GLY A 847 5.26 6.51 -0.90
N VAL A 848 4.62 7.63 -1.19
CA VAL A 848 5.18 8.99 -1.07
C VAL A 848 5.62 9.32 0.37
N PHE A 849 4.82 8.94 1.38
CA PHE A 849 5.17 9.19 2.79
C PHE A 849 6.40 8.40 3.25
N VAL A 850 6.51 7.14 2.81
CA VAL A 850 7.70 6.32 3.09
C VAL A 850 8.92 6.88 2.36
N THR A 851 8.72 7.35 1.12
CA THR A 851 9.77 8.01 0.34
C THR A 851 10.28 9.28 1.03
N LEU A 852 9.40 10.11 1.59
CA LEU A 852 9.81 11.30 2.36
C LEU A 852 10.61 10.94 3.63
N ALA A 853 10.18 9.90 4.36
CA ALA A 853 10.94 9.42 5.51
C ALA A 853 12.33 8.93 5.10
N ASP A 854 12.43 8.15 4.01
CA ASP A 854 13.70 7.68 3.47
C ASP A 854 14.58 8.84 2.99
N LEU A 855 14.00 9.87 2.35
CA LEU A 855 14.71 11.08 1.90
C LEU A 855 15.23 11.93 3.08
N SER A 856 14.45 12.04 4.16
CA SER A 856 14.89 12.77 5.36
C SER A 856 16.08 12.08 6.03
N LEU A 857 16.11 10.75 6.04
CA LEU A 857 17.24 9.97 6.55
C LEU A 857 18.46 10.03 5.61
N LEU A 858 18.22 10.10 4.29
CA LEU A 858 19.28 10.25 3.30
C LEU A 858 19.96 11.63 3.41
N ALA A 859 19.18 12.70 3.60
CA ALA A 859 19.69 14.06 3.79
C ALA A 859 20.35 14.28 5.16
N GLY A 860 19.97 13.50 6.18
CA GLY A 860 20.51 13.58 7.54
C GLY A 860 21.93 13.04 7.71
N GLY A 861 22.57 12.52 6.67
CA GLY A 861 23.91 11.93 6.71
C GLY A 861 23.92 10.48 7.25
N ARG A 862 24.80 9.63 6.73
CA ARG A 862 25.06 8.28 7.28
C ARG A 862 25.83 8.38 8.60
N ARG A 863 25.49 7.55 9.59
CA ARG A 863 26.47 7.15 10.59
C ARG A 863 27.59 6.40 9.85
N SER A 864 28.79 7.00 9.81
CA SER A 864 30.01 6.33 9.35
C SER A 864 30.29 5.09 10.19
#